data_2c34889dd9495e392d734c2faa0acfc7
#
_entry.id   2c34889dd9495e392d734c2faa0acfc7
#
_cell.length_a   1.000
_cell.length_b   1.000
_cell.length_c   1.000
_cell.angle_alpha   90.00
_cell.angle_beta   90.00
_cell.angle_gamma   90.00
#
_symmetry.space_group_name_H-M   'P 1'
#
loop_
_entity.id
_entity.type
_entity.pdbx_description
1 polymer ?
#
loop_
_entity_poly.entity_id
_entity_poly.type
_entity_poly.pdbx_seq_one_letter_code
_entity_poly.pdbx_strand_id
1 'polypeptide(L)'
;MEDTYNNRTSLAKGAKDIVKEAKRHATKKVSKVVDRATDEYSSHHNYNRFQDEEDEDEDFYRNPPRPDGDGYHENEEGSSDATEGHDDEDEIYEGEYQGIPSAGDRKQREGQVALGQPTSDANRDRKGLEQERQADEEELAQQYELIIQECGHGRFQWQLFLVLGLALMSDGVEVFVVGFVLPSAETDMCVPNSSSGWLGSVVYLGMMVGAFFWGGMSDKVGRRQCLLICMSTNGFFAFLSSFVQGYGVFLLCRLVAGFGIGGAVPIVFSFFSEVLSREKRGEHLSWLCMFWMIGEIYASAMAWAIIPHYGWSFSMGSAYQFHSWRVFVVVCALPCVCAVVALTFMPESPRFYLEVGKHDEAWMILKQIHDTNMRARGQPEKVFTVSFDLLPTNNIIYLNVRKCFNYPMRENMMRLAIVWFTLSFGYYGLSVWFPDVIKHLQADDYASKVKVHSNERIEDFTFNFTLENQIHKNGLFINDRFISMKLRSVTFIDSTFRNCYFEDVKSVGSFFRNCTFIDAFFFNTDIDESKLVDGTEVVNSTFTHNKKGCQMTFDDDYSAYWVYFINFLGTLAVLPGNIVSALLMDKIGRLSMLGGSMVLSGISCFFLWFGTSESMMIFMLCLYNGLSISAWNSLDVITTESFPTARRGTGFGFCNALCKLAAVLGNLIFGSLVGITKAIPILMASSVLVGGGLVALRLPDTKANVLM
;
A
#
# COMPACT_ATOMS: atom_id res chain seq x y z
N MET A 1 -35.25 -35.37 30.20
CA MET A 1 -35.95 -34.09 30.19
C MET A 1 -35.67 -33.21 31.40
N GLU A 2 -35.29 -33.79 32.53
CA GLU A 2 -34.94 -33.03 33.77
C GLU A 2 -33.57 -32.33 33.70
N ASP A 3 -32.58 -32.91 33.06
CA ASP A 3 -31.24 -32.30 32.94
C ASP A 3 -31.20 -31.06 32.03
N THR A 4 -32.11 -30.93 31.09
CA THR A 4 -32.21 -29.75 30.20
C THR A 4 -32.89 -28.58 30.91
N TYR A 5 -33.72 -28.83 31.91
CA TYR A 5 -34.41 -27.78 32.68
C TYR A 5 -33.49 -27.14 33.72
N ASN A 6 -32.65 -27.94 34.36
CA ASN A 6 -31.66 -27.47 35.35
C ASN A 6 -30.54 -26.62 34.74
N ASN A 7 -30.12 -26.94 33.51
CA ASN A 7 -29.15 -26.12 32.78
C ASN A 7 -29.70 -24.77 32.34
N ARG A 8 -31.01 -24.69 31.96
CA ARG A 8 -31.64 -23.41 31.61
C ARG A 8 -31.81 -22.48 32.81
N THR A 9 -32.09 -23.02 34.00
CA THR A 9 -32.22 -22.21 35.23
C THR A 9 -30.89 -21.71 35.75
N SER A 10 -29.79 -22.46 35.60
CA SER A 10 -28.45 -22.03 35.98
C SER A 10 -27.91 -20.93 35.02
N LEU A 11 -28.15 -21.03 33.74
CA LEU A 11 -27.80 -20.02 32.73
C LEU A 11 -28.61 -18.72 32.92
N ALA A 12 -29.90 -18.82 33.24
CA ALA A 12 -30.75 -17.64 33.52
C ALA A 12 -30.35 -16.94 34.82
N LYS A 13 -29.82 -17.66 35.80
CA LYS A 13 -29.33 -17.11 37.07
C LYS A 13 -27.97 -16.40 36.84
N GLY A 14 -27.07 -17.03 36.10
CA GLY A 14 -25.78 -16.44 35.71
C GLY A 14 -25.96 -15.17 34.87
N ALA A 15 -26.89 -15.16 33.92
CA ALA A 15 -27.22 -13.98 33.14
C ALA A 15 -27.80 -12.82 33.99
N LYS A 16 -28.64 -13.13 35.00
CA LYS A 16 -29.14 -12.10 35.94
C LYS A 16 -28.06 -11.53 36.84
N ASP A 17 -27.10 -12.33 37.27
CA ASP A 17 -25.98 -11.88 38.10
C ASP A 17 -25.03 -11.00 37.30
N ILE A 18 -24.75 -11.35 36.04
CA ILE A 18 -23.95 -10.52 35.11
C ILE A 18 -24.65 -9.18 34.83
N VAL A 19 -25.96 -9.17 34.58
CA VAL A 19 -26.73 -7.94 34.38
C VAL A 19 -26.74 -7.05 35.63
N LYS A 20 -26.80 -7.64 36.82
CA LYS A 20 -26.78 -6.90 38.08
C LYS A 20 -25.40 -6.28 38.36
N GLU A 21 -24.33 -6.97 38.01
CA GLU A 21 -22.96 -6.50 38.14
C GLU A 21 -22.62 -5.42 37.09
N ALA A 22 -23.06 -5.60 35.86
CA ALA A 22 -22.98 -4.58 34.81
C ALA A 22 -23.75 -3.29 35.15
N LYS A 23 -24.96 -3.42 35.73
CA LYS A 23 -25.74 -2.28 36.20
C LYS A 23 -25.04 -1.52 37.34
N ARG A 24 -24.36 -2.23 38.24
CA ARG A 24 -23.59 -1.65 39.34
C ARG A 24 -22.35 -0.89 38.85
N HIS A 25 -21.67 -1.42 37.83
CA HIS A 25 -20.56 -0.75 37.14
C HIS A 25 -21.00 0.47 36.34
N ALA A 26 -22.13 0.39 35.62
CA ALA A 26 -22.71 1.52 34.88
C ALA A 26 -23.09 2.68 35.80
N THR A 27 -23.70 2.39 36.95
CA THR A 27 -24.09 3.43 37.93
C THR A 27 -22.84 4.11 38.53
N LYS A 28 -21.78 3.35 38.82
CA LYS A 28 -20.51 3.89 39.30
C LYS A 28 -19.80 4.76 38.24
N LYS A 29 -19.88 4.38 36.95
CA LYS A 29 -19.33 5.18 35.81
C LYS A 29 -20.10 6.49 35.62
N VAL A 30 -21.43 6.47 35.71
CA VAL A 30 -22.24 7.67 35.57
C VAL A 30 -21.96 8.67 36.69
N SER A 31 -21.83 8.22 37.94
CA SER A 31 -21.46 9.10 39.06
C SER A 31 -20.09 9.75 38.83
N LYS A 32 -19.07 8.99 38.42
CA LYS A 32 -17.73 9.51 38.14
C LYS A 32 -17.70 10.49 36.94
N VAL A 33 -18.58 10.33 35.95
CA VAL A 33 -18.67 11.26 34.79
C VAL A 33 -19.37 12.55 35.22
N VAL A 34 -20.39 12.47 36.07
CA VAL A 34 -21.06 13.67 36.63
C VAL A 34 -20.09 14.45 37.51
N ASP A 35 -19.33 13.79 38.37
CA ASP A 35 -18.32 14.43 39.23
C ASP A 35 -17.24 15.13 38.39
N ARG A 36 -16.77 14.48 37.30
CA ARG A 36 -15.80 15.09 36.35
C ARG A 36 -16.35 16.28 35.60
N ALA A 37 -17.62 16.21 35.12
CA ALA A 37 -18.24 17.33 34.44
C ALA A 37 -18.42 18.53 35.36
N THR A 38 -18.65 18.30 36.65
CA THR A 38 -18.76 19.34 37.68
C THR A 38 -17.36 19.97 37.96
N ASP A 39 -16.33 19.18 38.02
CA ASP A 39 -14.94 19.65 38.22
C ASP A 39 -14.40 20.42 36.99
N GLU A 40 -14.76 19.98 35.78
CA GLU A 40 -14.39 20.66 34.53
C GLU A 40 -15.15 21.98 34.37
N TYR A 41 -16.42 22.04 34.78
CA TYR A 41 -17.18 23.27 34.80
C TYR A 41 -16.67 24.28 35.83
N SER A 42 -16.24 23.82 36.99
CA SER A 42 -15.62 24.68 38.02
C SER A 42 -14.23 25.18 37.64
N SER A 43 -13.42 24.38 36.91
CA SER A 43 -12.12 24.80 36.39
C SER A 43 -12.25 25.81 35.24
N HIS A 44 -13.27 25.68 34.38
CA HIS A 44 -13.55 26.64 33.31
C HIS A 44 -14.05 27.98 33.84
N HIS A 45 -14.81 27.97 34.93
CA HIS A 45 -15.29 29.20 35.57
C HIS A 45 -14.18 29.99 36.29
N ASN A 46 -13.18 29.27 36.82
CA ASN A 46 -11.97 29.90 37.37
C ASN A 46 -11.05 30.49 36.28
N TYR A 47 -11.03 29.91 35.08
CA TYR A 47 -10.16 30.41 33.99
C TYR A 47 -10.71 31.71 33.37
N ASN A 48 -12.04 31.85 33.25
CA ASN A 48 -12.65 33.08 32.74
C ASN A 48 -12.56 34.25 33.73
N ARG A 49 -12.30 34.01 35.00
CA ARG A 49 -12.13 35.07 35.99
C ARG A 49 -10.76 35.73 35.98
N PHE A 50 -9.77 35.11 35.31
CA PHE A 50 -8.43 35.66 35.14
C PHE A 50 -8.19 36.36 33.80
N GLN A 51 -9.18 36.37 32.88
CA GLN A 51 -9.05 37.05 31.58
C GLN A 51 -9.77 38.43 31.54
N ASP A 52 -10.53 38.80 32.60
CA ASP A 52 -11.25 40.08 32.64
C ASP A 52 -10.50 41.20 33.39
N GLU A 53 -9.22 40.98 33.75
CA GLU A 53 -8.42 42.00 34.47
C GLU A 53 -7.27 42.64 33.67
N GLU A 54 -7.19 42.47 32.38
CA GLU A 54 -6.21 43.19 31.53
C GLU A 54 -6.94 43.76 30.31
N ASP A 55 -7.68 44.87 30.46
CA ASP A 55 -7.94 45.88 29.45
C ASP A 55 -8.82 47.00 30.08
N GLU A 56 -8.21 47.85 30.93
CA GLU A 56 -8.63 49.24 31.11
C GLU A 56 -7.64 50.09 30.31
N ASP A 57 -8.18 50.68 29.24
CA ASP A 57 -7.98 52.13 28.97
C ASP A 57 -8.60 52.51 27.62
N GLU A 58 -9.27 53.67 27.68
CA GLU A 58 -9.73 54.62 26.65
C GLU A 58 -11.18 54.60 26.16
N ASP A 59 -11.95 55.32 26.93
CA ASP A 59 -12.74 56.54 26.62
C ASP A 59 -13.83 56.62 25.53
N PHE A 60 -14.91 57.12 26.01
CA PHE A 60 -15.83 58.16 25.50
C PHE A 60 -17.23 57.84 24.97
N TYR A 61 -18.20 58.26 25.81
CA TYR A 61 -19.56 58.78 25.51
C TYR A 61 -20.71 57.80 25.10
N ARG A 62 -21.72 57.57 25.88
CA ARG A 62 -22.92 58.33 26.15
C ARG A 62 -24.05 57.45 26.67
N ASN A 63 -24.55 57.79 27.85
CA ASN A 63 -25.82 57.40 28.46
C ASN A 63 -26.98 58.36 28.10
N PRO A 64 -28.17 58.24 28.63
CA PRO A 64 -29.23 57.20 28.68
C PRO A 64 -30.56 57.72 28.09
N PRO A 65 -31.80 57.35 28.40
CA PRO A 65 -32.44 56.82 29.61
C PRO A 65 -33.54 55.75 29.43
N ARG A 66 -33.99 55.16 30.56
CA ARG A 66 -35.25 54.50 30.84
C ARG A 66 -36.46 55.47 30.77
N PRO A 67 -37.78 55.10 30.78
CA PRO A 67 -38.43 54.24 31.78
C PRO A 67 -39.71 53.47 31.35
N ASP A 68 -40.10 52.56 32.26
CA ASP A 68 -41.47 52.29 32.78
C ASP A 68 -42.55 51.64 31.90
N GLY A 69 -43.24 50.71 32.56
CA GLY A 69 -44.68 50.57 32.51
C GLY A 69 -45.26 49.16 32.40
N ASP A 70 -45.63 48.59 33.52
CA ASP A 70 -46.94 47.99 33.85
C ASP A 70 -47.53 47.00 32.80
N GLY A 71 -48.02 45.85 33.08
CA GLY A 71 -48.87 45.43 34.14
C GLY A 71 -49.81 44.33 33.65
N TYR A 72 -50.29 43.56 34.60
CA TYR A 72 -51.55 42.81 34.67
C TYR A 72 -51.74 41.46 33.98
N HIS A 73 -51.92 40.45 34.83
CA HIS A 73 -53.11 39.60 35.05
C HIS A 73 -53.49 38.64 33.89
N GLU A 74 -53.95 37.48 34.10
CA GLU A 74 -54.66 36.66 35.08
C GLU A 74 -54.96 35.30 34.49
N ASN A 75 -54.94 34.26 35.35
CA ASN A 75 -55.97 33.21 35.47
C ASN A 75 -56.22 32.28 34.24
N GLU A 76 -56.52 31.07 34.36
CA GLU A 76 -57.12 30.16 35.35
C GLU A 76 -57.05 28.72 34.82
N GLU A 77 -56.99 27.80 35.79
CA GLU A 77 -57.81 26.58 35.92
C GLU A 77 -57.65 25.50 34.79
N GLY A 78 -57.58 24.26 35.10
CA GLY A 78 -57.92 23.46 36.22
C GLY A 78 -57.84 21.99 35.93
N SER A 79 -57.82 21.30 37.04
CA SER A 79 -58.57 20.08 37.36
C SER A 79 -58.08 18.75 36.80
N SER A 80 -57.53 17.95 37.68
CA SER A 80 -58.05 16.74 38.35
C SER A 80 -58.03 15.47 37.51
N ASP A 81 -57.64 14.31 37.95
CA ASP A 81 -58.00 13.45 39.07
C ASP A 81 -56.91 12.31 39.16
N ALA A 82 -56.42 12.06 40.31
CA ALA A 82 -56.69 11.03 41.33
C ALA A 82 -56.77 9.58 40.84
N THR A 83 -55.96 8.70 41.36
CA THR A 83 -56.24 7.77 42.44
C THR A 83 -55.08 6.82 42.65
N GLU A 84 -54.64 6.75 43.89
CA GLU A 84 -54.54 5.62 44.84
C GLU A 84 -53.72 4.41 44.38
N GLY A 85 -52.84 3.84 45.13
CA GLY A 85 -52.57 3.80 46.56
C GLY A 85 -51.64 2.65 46.91
N HIS A 86 -51.24 2.72 48.15
CA HIS A 86 -50.71 1.68 49.06
C HIS A 86 -49.21 1.33 48.91
N ASP A 87 -48.49 1.85 49.90
CA ASP A 87 -47.98 1.25 51.17
C ASP A 87 -46.99 0.11 51.00
N ASP A 88 -45.82 0.22 51.51
CA ASP A 88 -45.40 -0.11 52.86
C ASP A 88 -43.89 0.04 53.03
N GLU A 89 -43.58 0.63 54.18
CA GLU A 89 -42.57 0.39 55.20
C GLU A 89 -41.16 0.87 55.00
N ASP A 90 -40.92 1.93 55.73
CA ASP A 90 -39.85 2.35 56.60
C ASP A 90 -38.72 1.35 56.87
N GLU A 91 -37.52 1.81 56.72
CA GLU A 91 -36.45 1.65 57.69
C GLU A 91 -35.53 2.87 57.68
N ILE A 92 -35.66 3.65 58.75
CA ILE A 92 -34.82 4.76 59.18
C ILE A 92 -33.47 4.17 59.63
N TYR A 93 -32.36 4.63 59.08
CA TYR A 93 -31.07 4.57 59.74
C TYR A 93 -30.48 5.96 59.89
N GLU A 94 -30.50 6.42 61.16
CA GLU A 94 -29.75 7.56 61.67
C GLU A 94 -28.26 7.32 61.50
N GLY A 95 -27.57 8.25 60.87
CA GLY A 95 -26.10 8.29 60.80
C GLY A 95 -25.64 9.73 60.97
N GLU A 96 -25.13 10.00 62.13
CA GLU A 96 -24.45 11.15 62.72
C GLU A 96 -23.91 12.22 61.74
N TYR A 97 -24.41 13.45 61.97
CA TYR A 97 -23.81 14.70 61.53
C TYR A 97 -22.55 14.99 62.36
N GLN A 98 -21.36 14.89 61.82
CA GLN A 98 -20.21 15.57 62.37
C GLN A 98 -19.95 16.91 61.70
N GLY A 99 -19.82 17.90 62.59
CA GLY A 99 -19.90 19.31 62.38
C GLY A 99 -18.87 19.90 61.39
N ILE A 100 -19.36 20.98 60.81
CA ILE A 100 -18.59 21.96 60.03
C ILE A 100 -17.63 22.70 60.98
N PRO A 101 -16.29 22.72 60.70
CA PRO A 101 -15.40 23.62 61.43
C PRO A 101 -15.55 25.04 60.97
N SER A 102 -15.68 25.93 61.95
CA SER A 102 -15.83 27.38 61.90
C SER A 102 -14.67 28.06 61.12
N ALA A 103 -15.05 29.09 60.41
CA ALA A 103 -14.19 30.04 59.73
C ALA A 103 -13.28 30.81 60.73
N GLY A 104 -12.02 30.41 60.83
CA GLY A 104 -11.08 31.08 61.69
C GLY A 104 -9.66 30.60 61.54
N ASP A 105 -9.09 30.63 60.34
CA ASP A 105 -7.64 30.65 60.18
C ASP A 105 -7.29 30.98 58.69
N ARG A 106 -7.75 32.12 58.27
CA ARG A 106 -7.29 32.81 57.07
C ARG A 106 -6.54 34.05 57.44
N LYS A 107 -5.30 33.91 57.90
CA LYS A 107 -4.27 34.98 57.81
C LYS A 107 -2.94 34.35 58.20
N GLN A 108 -2.22 34.01 57.18
CA GLN A 108 -0.74 33.98 57.04
C GLN A 108 -0.29 32.91 56.07
N ARG A 109 -0.28 33.28 54.81
CA ARG A 109 0.70 32.79 53.80
C ARG A 109 0.48 33.51 52.48
N GLU A 110 0.67 34.80 52.53
CA GLU A 110 1.08 35.55 51.31
C GLU A 110 2.61 35.47 51.27
N GLY A 111 3.11 35.00 50.12
CA GLY A 111 4.52 35.09 49.82
C GLY A 111 5.17 33.80 49.40
N GLN A 112 4.98 33.42 48.18
CA GLN A 112 6.00 32.84 47.26
C GLN A 112 5.31 32.16 46.10
N VAL A 113 5.13 32.90 45.01
CA VAL A 113 4.82 32.33 43.70
C VAL A 113 6.13 31.77 43.16
N ALA A 114 6.39 30.50 43.41
CA ALA A 114 7.39 29.74 42.67
C ALA A 114 6.71 29.19 41.42
N LEU A 115 7.22 29.48 40.25
CA LEU A 115 6.90 28.77 39.01
C LEU A 115 7.16 27.28 39.23
N GLY A 116 6.11 26.56 39.61
CA GLY A 116 6.15 25.12 39.88
C GLY A 116 6.21 24.36 38.59
N GLN A 117 7.25 23.52 38.46
CA GLN A 117 7.22 22.34 37.60
C GLN A 117 5.89 21.57 37.75
N PRO A 118 5.35 20.95 36.70
CA PRO A 118 4.11 20.18 36.80
C PRO A 118 4.26 19.11 37.89
N THR A 119 3.43 19.22 38.90
CA THR A 119 3.47 18.39 40.09
C THR A 119 3.30 16.92 39.75
N SER A 120 3.98 16.05 40.48
CA SER A 120 3.95 14.57 40.33
C SER A 120 2.52 13.99 40.39
N ASP A 121 1.57 14.71 40.95
CA ASP A 121 0.17 14.27 41.09
C ASP A 121 -0.61 14.38 39.76
N ALA A 122 -0.44 15.46 39.00
CA ALA A 122 -1.04 15.58 37.66
C ALA A 122 -0.55 14.50 36.67
N ASN A 123 0.68 14.01 36.86
CA ASN A 123 1.23 12.89 36.09
C ASN A 123 0.72 11.53 36.58
N ARG A 124 0.37 11.38 37.88
CA ARG A 124 -0.26 10.17 38.41
C ARG A 124 -1.71 10.04 37.95
N ASP A 125 -2.48 11.12 38.01
CA ASP A 125 -3.86 11.15 37.56
C ASP A 125 -3.98 10.89 36.06
N ARG A 126 -3.04 11.43 35.28
CA ARG A 126 -2.98 11.21 33.85
C ARG A 126 -2.63 9.75 33.50
N LYS A 127 -1.71 9.12 34.27
CA LYS A 127 -1.40 7.70 34.09
C LYS A 127 -2.55 6.79 34.51
N GLY A 128 -3.26 7.13 35.58
CA GLY A 128 -4.45 6.41 36.02
C GLY A 128 -5.56 6.46 34.94
N LEU A 129 -5.79 7.62 34.37
CA LEU A 129 -6.76 7.82 33.30
C LEU A 129 -6.39 7.08 32.00
N GLU A 130 -5.11 7.02 31.67
CA GLU A 130 -4.62 6.27 30.51
C GLU A 130 -4.76 4.76 30.76
N GLN A 131 -4.56 4.26 31.98
CA GLN A 131 -4.75 2.86 32.34
C GLN A 131 -6.24 2.45 32.35
N GLU A 132 -7.12 3.27 32.89
CA GLU A 132 -8.58 3.03 32.83
C GLU A 132 -9.06 2.96 31.37
N ARG A 133 -8.60 3.88 30.53
CA ARG A 133 -8.96 3.87 29.11
C ARG A 133 -8.44 2.64 28.36
N GLN A 134 -7.23 2.17 28.69
CA GLN A 134 -6.69 0.94 28.11
C GLN A 134 -7.51 -0.27 28.55
N ALA A 135 -7.93 -0.33 29.80
CA ALA A 135 -8.78 -1.41 30.30
C ALA A 135 -10.16 -1.42 29.63
N ASP A 136 -10.75 -0.24 29.39
CA ASP A 136 -12.03 -0.12 28.67
C ASP A 136 -11.88 -0.54 27.19
N GLU A 137 -10.78 -0.17 26.53
CA GLU A 137 -10.48 -0.59 25.16
C GLU A 137 -10.27 -2.11 25.06
N GLU A 138 -9.61 -2.72 26.04
CA GLU A 138 -9.42 -4.18 26.13
C GLU A 138 -10.74 -4.93 26.35
N GLU A 139 -11.60 -4.42 27.24
CA GLU A 139 -12.92 -5.02 27.52
C GLU A 139 -13.79 -4.97 26.27
N LEU A 140 -13.83 -3.83 25.56
CA LEU A 140 -14.55 -3.70 24.28
C LEU A 140 -14.02 -4.68 23.24
N ALA A 141 -12.70 -4.84 23.17
CA ALA A 141 -12.08 -5.76 22.24
C ALA A 141 -12.47 -7.22 22.51
N GLN A 142 -12.52 -7.61 23.79
CA GLN A 142 -12.93 -8.96 24.19
C GLN A 142 -14.42 -9.22 23.90
N GLN A 143 -15.29 -8.25 24.21
CA GLN A 143 -16.72 -8.35 23.90
C GLN A 143 -16.95 -8.47 22.39
N TYR A 144 -16.24 -7.67 21.60
CA TYR A 144 -16.32 -7.73 20.14
C TYR A 144 -15.88 -9.09 19.59
N GLU A 145 -14.80 -9.65 20.13
CA GLU A 145 -14.30 -10.97 19.71
C GLU A 145 -15.35 -12.07 19.97
N LEU A 146 -16.03 -12.03 21.13
CA LEU A 146 -17.11 -12.97 21.43
C LEU A 146 -18.29 -12.84 20.44
N ILE A 147 -18.64 -11.61 20.06
CA ILE A 147 -19.70 -11.33 19.10
C ILE A 147 -19.32 -11.88 17.70
N ILE A 148 -18.10 -11.67 17.25
CA ILE A 148 -17.62 -12.20 15.97
C ILE A 148 -17.58 -13.74 15.99
N GLN A 149 -17.23 -14.37 17.11
CA GLN A 149 -17.30 -15.82 17.26
C GLN A 149 -18.75 -16.32 17.17
N GLU A 150 -19.72 -15.60 17.75
CA GLU A 150 -21.15 -15.94 17.65
C GLU A 150 -21.68 -15.77 16.22
N CYS A 151 -21.28 -14.69 15.52
CA CYS A 151 -21.60 -14.51 14.08
C CYS A 151 -21.04 -15.66 13.22
N GLY A 152 -19.99 -16.31 13.69
CA GLY A 152 -19.37 -17.45 13.05
C GLY A 152 -18.66 -17.09 11.74
N HIS A 153 -17.79 -18.01 11.31
CA HIS A 153 -17.09 -17.89 10.03
C HIS A 153 -17.88 -18.59 8.92
N GLY A 154 -18.13 -17.92 7.80
CA GLY A 154 -18.96 -18.51 6.74
C GLY A 154 -18.93 -17.72 5.43
N ARG A 155 -20.06 -17.77 4.71
CA ARG A 155 -20.19 -17.20 3.37
C ARG A 155 -19.86 -15.70 3.30
N PHE A 156 -20.18 -14.92 4.31
CA PHE A 156 -19.90 -13.48 4.31
C PHE A 156 -18.40 -13.20 4.28
N GLN A 157 -17.62 -13.88 5.12
CA GLN A 157 -16.16 -13.71 5.16
C GLN A 157 -15.52 -14.11 3.84
N TRP A 158 -15.99 -15.18 3.18
CA TRP A 158 -15.50 -15.58 1.86
C TRP A 158 -15.85 -14.57 0.75
N GLN A 159 -17.05 -13.98 0.79
CA GLN A 159 -17.43 -12.92 -0.14
C GLN A 159 -16.53 -11.68 0.03
N LEU A 160 -16.37 -11.24 1.26
CA LEU A 160 -15.49 -10.10 1.56
C LEU A 160 -14.03 -10.40 1.22
N PHE A 161 -13.56 -11.62 1.47
CA PHE A 161 -12.22 -12.10 1.09
C PHE A 161 -11.96 -11.95 -0.41
N LEU A 162 -12.90 -12.38 -1.25
CA LEU A 162 -12.76 -12.24 -2.70
C LEU A 162 -12.77 -10.77 -3.15
N VAL A 163 -13.64 -9.95 -2.59
CA VAL A 163 -13.74 -8.52 -2.95
C VAL A 163 -12.48 -7.76 -2.54
N LEU A 164 -12.01 -7.96 -1.31
CA LEU A 164 -10.78 -7.35 -0.82
C LEU A 164 -9.55 -7.93 -1.51
N GLY A 165 -9.59 -9.20 -1.89
CA GLY A 165 -8.59 -9.84 -2.72
C GLY A 165 -8.44 -9.15 -4.08
N LEU A 166 -9.53 -8.81 -4.76
CA LEU A 166 -9.48 -8.03 -6.00
C LEU A 166 -8.82 -6.66 -5.82
N ALA A 167 -9.04 -6.00 -4.69
CA ALA A 167 -8.36 -4.74 -4.39
C ALA A 167 -6.85 -4.92 -4.20
N LEU A 168 -6.41 -5.97 -3.49
CA LEU A 168 -5.00 -6.33 -3.38
C LEU A 168 -4.39 -6.76 -4.71
N MET A 169 -5.13 -7.50 -5.53
CA MET A 169 -4.72 -7.85 -6.88
C MET A 169 -4.44 -6.61 -7.71
N SER A 170 -5.27 -5.58 -7.60
CA SER A 170 -5.08 -4.31 -8.31
C SER A 170 -3.82 -3.57 -7.85
N ASP A 171 -3.49 -3.61 -6.55
CA ASP A 171 -2.24 -3.05 -6.03
C ASP A 171 -1.02 -3.79 -6.60
N GLY A 172 -1.05 -5.11 -6.60
CA GLY A 172 -0.01 -5.94 -7.22
C GLY A 172 0.18 -5.63 -8.70
N VAL A 173 -0.91 -5.52 -9.46
CA VAL A 173 -0.88 -5.14 -10.88
C VAL A 173 -0.22 -3.78 -11.09
N GLU A 174 -0.62 -2.75 -10.33
CA GLU A 174 -0.10 -1.39 -10.51
C GLU A 174 1.40 -1.27 -10.22
N VAL A 175 1.91 -2.04 -9.26
CA VAL A 175 3.34 -2.10 -8.94
C VAL A 175 4.16 -2.59 -10.15
N PHE A 176 3.68 -3.60 -10.86
CA PHE A 176 4.43 -4.24 -11.95
C PHE A 176 4.16 -3.64 -13.33
N VAL A 177 2.98 -3.04 -13.55
CA VAL A 177 2.64 -2.39 -14.84
C VAL A 177 3.71 -1.44 -15.31
N VAL A 178 4.24 -0.62 -14.41
CA VAL A 178 5.24 0.40 -14.75
C VAL A 178 6.53 -0.23 -15.25
N GLY A 179 7.00 -1.31 -14.60
CA GLY A 179 8.19 -2.03 -15.04
C GLY A 179 8.07 -2.62 -16.45
N PHE A 180 6.88 -3.12 -16.80
CA PHE A 180 6.63 -3.68 -18.13
C PHE A 180 6.40 -2.62 -19.21
N VAL A 181 5.79 -1.49 -18.84
CA VAL A 181 5.50 -0.39 -19.76
C VAL A 181 6.75 0.45 -20.05
N LEU A 182 7.66 0.55 -19.11
CA LEU A 182 8.83 1.44 -19.15
C LEU A 182 9.60 1.38 -20.49
N PRO A 183 10.05 0.23 -20.98
CA PRO A 183 10.84 0.17 -22.23
C PRO A 183 10.05 0.65 -23.44
N SER A 184 8.75 0.32 -23.51
CA SER A 184 7.89 0.69 -24.63
C SER A 184 7.48 2.17 -24.57
N ALA A 185 7.20 2.69 -23.39
CA ALA A 185 6.82 4.09 -23.21
C ALA A 185 8.00 5.05 -23.46
N GLU A 186 9.21 4.68 -23.04
CA GLU A 186 10.43 5.46 -23.32
C GLU A 186 10.65 5.64 -24.81
N THR A 187 10.50 4.56 -25.57
CA THR A 187 10.68 4.58 -27.00
C THR A 187 9.55 5.31 -27.72
N ASP A 188 8.29 5.08 -27.33
CA ASP A 188 7.10 5.71 -27.95
C ASP A 188 7.06 7.24 -27.71
N MET A 189 7.44 7.67 -26.51
CA MET A 189 7.42 9.08 -26.12
C MET A 189 8.76 9.80 -26.34
N CYS A 190 9.76 9.12 -26.91
CA CYS A 190 11.08 9.69 -27.19
C CYS A 190 11.78 10.27 -25.95
N VAL A 191 11.75 9.53 -24.86
CA VAL A 191 12.31 9.98 -23.58
C VAL A 191 13.84 9.86 -23.61
N PRO A 192 14.59 10.92 -23.25
CA PRO A 192 16.04 10.82 -23.13
C PRO A 192 16.42 9.89 -21.97
N ASN A 193 17.50 9.10 -22.14
CA ASN A 193 17.97 8.10 -21.17
C ASN A 193 18.17 8.66 -19.73
N SER A 194 18.47 9.96 -19.60
CA SER A 194 18.59 10.63 -18.30
C SER A 194 17.28 10.78 -17.53
N SER A 195 16.13 10.65 -18.21
CA SER A 195 14.80 10.86 -17.64
C SER A 195 14.00 9.57 -17.44
N SER A 196 14.52 8.43 -17.90
CA SER A 196 13.84 7.14 -17.86
C SER A 196 13.61 6.63 -16.42
N GLY A 197 14.57 6.81 -15.54
CA GLY A 197 14.48 6.38 -14.14
C GLY A 197 13.33 7.02 -13.34
N TRP A 198 12.84 8.18 -13.77
CA TRP A 198 11.72 8.86 -13.12
C TRP A 198 10.41 8.10 -13.25
N LEU A 199 10.17 7.45 -14.38
CA LEU A 199 8.92 6.73 -14.61
C LEU A 199 8.71 5.61 -13.57
N GLY A 200 9.74 4.82 -13.30
CA GLY A 200 9.69 3.78 -12.28
C GLY A 200 9.49 4.33 -10.86
N SER A 201 10.14 5.44 -10.55
CA SER A 201 10.13 6.03 -9.20
C SER A 201 8.86 6.83 -8.88
N VAL A 202 8.24 7.48 -9.89
CA VAL A 202 7.09 8.38 -9.71
C VAL A 202 5.87 7.66 -9.13
N VAL A 203 5.59 6.43 -9.56
CA VAL A 203 4.46 5.64 -9.03
C VAL A 203 4.67 5.30 -7.57
N TYR A 204 5.88 4.85 -7.18
CA TYR A 204 6.20 4.58 -5.78
C TYR A 204 6.13 5.83 -4.91
N LEU A 205 6.52 6.99 -5.45
CA LEU A 205 6.37 8.27 -4.76
C LEU A 205 4.89 8.59 -4.50
N GLY A 206 4.04 8.40 -5.50
CA GLY A 206 2.59 8.51 -5.35
C GLY A 206 2.05 7.55 -4.30
N MET A 207 2.44 6.28 -4.36
CA MET A 207 2.04 5.25 -3.40
C MET A 207 2.49 5.58 -1.97
N MET A 208 3.67 6.16 -1.78
CA MET A 208 4.18 6.58 -0.48
C MET A 208 3.27 7.62 0.17
N VAL A 209 2.95 8.67 -0.56
CA VAL A 209 2.06 9.74 -0.07
C VAL A 209 0.64 9.18 0.15
N GLY A 210 0.15 8.35 -0.79
CA GLY A 210 -1.16 7.71 -0.72
C GLY A 210 -1.29 6.79 0.48
N ALA A 211 -0.31 5.95 0.77
CA ALA A 211 -0.33 5.03 1.90
C ALA A 211 -0.49 5.76 3.24
N PHE A 212 0.24 6.84 3.42
CA PHE A 212 0.14 7.67 4.61
C PHE A 212 -1.21 8.40 4.71
N PHE A 213 -1.65 9.03 3.61
CA PHE A 213 -2.89 9.80 3.58
C PHE A 213 -4.13 8.91 3.75
N TRP A 214 -4.27 7.87 2.93
CA TRP A 214 -5.44 7.00 2.95
C TRP A 214 -5.46 6.09 4.18
N GLY A 215 -4.31 5.68 4.68
CA GLY A 215 -4.21 4.95 5.95
C GLY A 215 -4.80 5.75 7.09
N GLY A 216 -4.42 7.01 7.25
CA GLY A 216 -4.99 7.90 8.27
C GLY A 216 -6.43 8.31 8.01
N MET A 217 -6.83 8.44 6.74
CA MET A 217 -8.20 8.79 6.36
C MET A 217 -9.17 7.62 6.62
N SER A 218 -8.71 6.37 6.45
CA SER A 218 -9.54 5.18 6.68
C SER A 218 -10.00 5.03 8.13
N ASP A 219 -9.20 5.50 9.08
CA ASP A 219 -9.57 5.51 10.49
C ASP A 219 -10.65 6.55 10.83
N LYS A 220 -10.86 7.55 9.96
CA LYS A 220 -11.83 8.63 10.16
C LYS A 220 -13.12 8.50 9.36
N VAL A 221 -12.99 8.12 8.10
CA VAL A 221 -14.11 8.09 7.12
C VAL A 221 -14.74 6.71 7.04
N GLY A 222 -13.98 5.69 7.39
CA GLY A 222 -14.39 4.29 7.28
C GLY A 222 -13.55 3.53 6.27
N ARG A 223 -13.48 2.21 6.44
CA ARG A 223 -12.61 1.35 5.64
C ARG A 223 -13.11 1.22 4.21
N ARG A 224 -14.39 0.87 4.06
CA ARG A 224 -15.03 0.68 2.76
C ARG A 224 -15.07 1.97 1.94
N GLN A 225 -15.52 3.06 2.57
CA GLN A 225 -15.67 4.34 1.88
C GLN A 225 -14.32 4.85 1.35
N CYS A 226 -13.31 4.77 2.21
CA CYS A 226 -11.94 5.17 1.86
C CYS A 226 -11.36 4.31 0.73
N LEU A 227 -11.56 2.98 0.80
CA LEU A 227 -11.11 2.05 -0.23
C LEU A 227 -11.80 2.31 -1.58
N LEU A 228 -13.11 2.62 -1.59
CA LEU A 228 -13.84 2.99 -2.80
C LEU A 228 -13.24 4.22 -3.47
N ILE A 229 -12.96 5.27 -2.69
CA ILE A 229 -12.42 6.52 -3.25
C ILE A 229 -11.00 6.29 -3.79
N CYS A 230 -10.14 5.62 -3.04
CA CYS A 230 -8.76 5.39 -3.45
C CYS A 230 -8.67 4.49 -4.69
N MET A 231 -9.44 3.40 -4.74
CA MET A 231 -9.48 2.52 -5.91
C MET A 231 -10.07 3.20 -7.14
N SER A 232 -11.13 4.01 -6.97
CA SER A 232 -11.72 4.78 -8.08
C SER A 232 -10.73 5.80 -8.64
N THR A 233 -9.96 6.47 -7.78
CA THR A 233 -8.90 7.39 -8.19
C THR A 233 -7.82 6.66 -9.00
N ASN A 234 -7.35 5.52 -8.51
CA ASN A 234 -6.39 4.71 -9.25
C ASN A 234 -6.93 4.27 -10.62
N GLY A 235 -8.10 3.66 -10.65
CA GLY A 235 -8.70 3.14 -11.89
C GLY A 235 -8.91 4.23 -12.95
N PHE A 236 -9.39 5.40 -12.56
CA PHE A 236 -9.59 6.53 -13.45
C PHE A 236 -8.27 7.05 -14.05
N PHE A 237 -7.27 7.31 -13.23
CA PHE A 237 -6.00 7.86 -13.73
C PHE A 237 -5.14 6.80 -14.43
N ALA A 238 -5.22 5.53 -14.05
CA ALA A 238 -4.60 4.43 -14.78
C ALA A 238 -5.20 4.32 -16.20
N PHE A 239 -6.53 4.34 -16.31
CA PHE A 239 -7.21 4.34 -17.60
C PHE A 239 -6.86 5.57 -18.43
N LEU A 240 -6.92 6.77 -17.85
CA LEU A 240 -6.59 8.02 -18.54
C LEU A 240 -5.16 8.02 -19.09
N SER A 241 -4.21 7.46 -18.35
CA SER A 241 -2.79 7.42 -18.73
C SER A 241 -2.54 6.66 -20.04
N SER A 242 -3.41 5.71 -20.39
CA SER A 242 -3.29 4.96 -21.66
C SER A 242 -3.52 5.80 -22.91
N PHE A 243 -4.25 6.91 -22.79
CA PHE A 243 -4.59 7.80 -23.92
C PHE A 243 -3.65 9.00 -24.05
N VAL A 244 -2.83 9.27 -23.08
CA VAL A 244 -1.94 10.42 -23.05
C VAL A 244 -0.74 10.21 -23.97
N GLN A 245 -0.39 11.23 -24.76
CA GLN A 245 0.76 11.21 -25.67
C GLN A 245 2.00 11.90 -25.08
N GLY A 246 1.80 12.89 -24.21
CA GLY A 246 2.91 13.64 -23.60
C GLY A 246 3.48 12.95 -22.37
N TYR A 247 4.81 12.78 -22.33
CA TYR A 247 5.50 12.11 -21.23
C TYR A 247 5.23 12.75 -19.86
N GLY A 248 5.26 14.09 -19.75
CA GLY A 248 5.01 14.78 -18.49
C GLY A 248 3.60 14.55 -17.93
N VAL A 249 2.58 14.56 -18.79
CA VAL A 249 1.18 14.27 -18.38
C VAL A 249 1.01 12.80 -18.05
N PHE A 250 1.70 11.91 -18.77
CA PHE A 250 1.73 10.49 -18.44
C PHE A 250 2.30 10.24 -17.04
N LEU A 251 3.43 10.87 -16.70
CA LEU A 251 4.03 10.80 -15.36
C LEU A 251 3.07 11.33 -14.29
N LEU A 252 2.38 12.43 -14.55
CA LEU A 252 1.40 12.99 -13.61
C LEU A 252 0.23 12.02 -13.40
N CYS A 253 -0.31 11.43 -14.44
CA CYS A 253 -1.37 10.42 -14.34
C CYS A 253 -0.90 9.20 -13.51
N ARG A 254 0.32 8.75 -13.73
CA ARG A 254 0.91 7.65 -12.96
C ARG A 254 1.16 8.01 -11.50
N LEU A 255 1.59 9.22 -11.21
CA LEU A 255 1.73 9.73 -9.84
C LEU A 255 0.38 9.68 -9.09
N VAL A 256 -0.68 10.20 -9.73
CA VAL A 256 -2.01 10.23 -9.11
C VAL A 256 -2.62 8.83 -9.00
N ALA A 257 -2.41 7.95 -10.00
CA ALA A 257 -2.78 6.55 -9.91
C ALA A 257 -2.08 5.87 -8.73
N GLY A 258 -0.77 6.06 -8.59
CA GLY A 258 0.00 5.58 -7.44
C GLY A 258 -0.53 6.12 -6.11
N PHE A 259 -0.84 7.43 -6.03
CA PHE A 259 -1.46 8.03 -4.86
C PHE A 259 -2.80 7.35 -4.53
N GLY A 260 -3.63 7.04 -5.52
CA GLY A 260 -4.88 6.32 -5.34
C GLY A 260 -4.66 4.95 -4.72
N ILE A 261 -3.80 4.11 -5.34
CA ILE A 261 -3.64 2.72 -4.92
C ILE A 261 -2.84 2.54 -3.62
N GLY A 262 -2.01 3.53 -3.23
CA GLY A 262 -1.12 3.41 -2.07
C GLY A 262 -1.80 3.08 -0.75
N GLY A 263 -3.08 3.41 -0.62
CA GLY A 263 -3.90 3.09 0.56
C GLY A 263 -4.53 1.69 0.55
N ALA A 264 -4.50 0.96 -0.55
CA ALA A 264 -5.21 -0.31 -0.67
C ALA A 264 -4.75 -1.34 0.36
N VAL A 265 -3.44 -1.59 0.47
CA VAL A 265 -2.89 -2.60 1.40
C VAL A 265 -3.30 -2.32 2.86
N PRO A 266 -3.00 -1.16 3.46
CA PRO A 266 -3.34 -0.93 4.86
C PRO A 266 -4.85 -0.98 5.14
N ILE A 267 -5.68 -0.51 4.20
CA ILE A 267 -7.13 -0.51 4.38
C ILE A 267 -7.70 -1.93 4.26
N VAL A 268 -7.27 -2.70 3.27
CA VAL A 268 -7.75 -4.06 3.03
C VAL A 268 -7.44 -4.98 4.23
N PHE A 269 -6.20 -4.95 4.72
CA PHE A 269 -5.82 -5.76 5.88
C PHE A 269 -6.55 -5.33 7.15
N SER A 270 -6.70 -4.02 7.38
CA SER A 270 -7.46 -3.50 8.50
C SER A 270 -8.92 -3.94 8.43
N PHE A 271 -9.56 -3.77 7.28
CA PHE A 271 -10.96 -4.11 7.09
C PHE A 271 -11.22 -5.61 7.29
N PHE A 272 -10.41 -6.45 6.66
CA PHE A 272 -10.61 -7.90 6.75
C PHE A 272 -10.35 -8.45 8.14
N SER A 273 -9.33 -7.94 8.84
CA SER A 273 -9.02 -8.35 10.21
C SER A 273 -10.13 -8.05 11.20
N GLU A 274 -10.94 -7.03 10.94
CA GLU A 274 -12.04 -6.59 11.80
C GLU A 274 -13.28 -7.50 11.74
N VAL A 275 -13.40 -8.33 10.72
CA VAL A 275 -14.53 -9.30 10.57
C VAL A 275 -14.10 -10.75 10.78
N LEU A 276 -12.86 -10.99 11.17
CA LEU A 276 -12.32 -12.32 11.43
C LEU A 276 -12.13 -12.56 12.93
N SER A 277 -12.49 -13.77 13.37
CA SER A 277 -12.15 -14.24 14.71
C SER A 277 -10.64 -14.47 14.85
N ARG A 278 -10.11 -14.30 16.05
CA ARG A 278 -8.69 -14.44 16.38
C ARG A 278 -8.09 -15.76 15.90
N GLU A 279 -8.81 -16.86 16.07
CA GLU A 279 -8.33 -18.19 15.72
C GLU A 279 -8.04 -18.37 14.22
N LYS A 280 -8.81 -17.70 13.36
CA LYS A 280 -8.71 -17.83 11.90
C LYS A 280 -8.03 -16.67 11.21
N ARG A 281 -7.71 -15.62 11.96
CA ARG A 281 -7.17 -14.36 11.40
C ARG A 281 -5.85 -14.55 10.68
N GLY A 282 -4.88 -15.22 11.31
CA GLY A 282 -3.56 -15.44 10.71
C GLY A 282 -3.62 -16.20 9.41
N GLU A 283 -4.35 -17.31 9.40
CA GLU A 283 -4.55 -18.13 8.20
C GLU A 283 -5.20 -17.34 7.06
N HIS A 284 -6.31 -16.65 7.33
CA HIS A 284 -7.06 -15.95 6.28
C HIS A 284 -6.36 -14.70 5.76
N LEU A 285 -5.65 -13.96 6.62
CA LEU A 285 -4.83 -12.83 6.17
C LEU A 285 -3.65 -13.30 5.31
N SER A 286 -3.05 -14.46 5.64
CA SER A 286 -2.00 -15.06 4.81
C SER A 286 -2.53 -15.48 3.43
N TRP A 287 -3.71 -16.08 3.38
CA TRP A 287 -4.37 -16.41 2.11
C TRP A 287 -4.74 -15.15 1.31
N LEU A 288 -5.08 -14.05 1.99
CA LEU A 288 -5.38 -12.77 1.34
C LEU A 288 -4.15 -12.21 0.60
N CYS A 289 -2.95 -12.35 1.16
CA CYS A 289 -1.70 -11.96 0.50
C CYS A 289 -1.49 -12.63 -0.88
N MET A 290 -2.07 -13.84 -1.08
CA MET A 290 -1.99 -14.54 -2.36
C MET A 290 -2.57 -13.71 -3.53
N PHE A 291 -3.59 -12.87 -3.28
CA PHE A 291 -4.17 -12.03 -4.33
C PHE A 291 -3.19 -10.99 -4.86
N TRP A 292 -2.29 -10.49 -4.04
CA TRP A 292 -1.24 -9.59 -4.50
C TRP A 292 -0.33 -10.28 -5.52
N MET A 293 0.05 -11.54 -5.24
CA MET A 293 0.83 -12.38 -6.16
C MET A 293 0.06 -12.74 -7.44
N ILE A 294 -1.24 -13.01 -7.33
CA ILE A 294 -2.11 -13.21 -8.50
C ILE A 294 -2.11 -11.95 -9.38
N GLY A 295 -2.07 -10.76 -8.76
CA GLY A 295 -1.92 -9.49 -9.49
C GLY A 295 -0.61 -9.39 -10.27
N GLU A 296 0.50 -9.79 -9.66
CA GLU A 296 1.81 -9.85 -10.32
C GLU A 296 1.80 -10.83 -11.51
N ILE A 297 1.26 -12.04 -11.30
CA ILE A 297 1.12 -13.05 -12.36
C ILE A 297 0.21 -12.54 -13.49
N TYR A 298 -0.89 -11.89 -13.14
CA TYR A 298 -1.81 -11.30 -14.11
C TYR A 298 -1.10 -10.23 -14.95
N ALA A 299 -0.39 -9.30 -14.32
CA ALA A 299 0.34 -8.26 -15.03
C ALA A 299 1.41 -8.85 -15.97
N SER A 300 2.20 -9.81 -15.52
CA SER A 300 3.25 -10.45 -16.33
C SER A 300 2.66 -11.28 -17.48
N ALA A 301 1.57 -11.99 -17.25
CA ALA A 301 0.87 -12.77 -18.28
C ALA A 301 0.29 -11.84 -19.36
N MET A 302 -0.35 -10.74 -18.94
CA MET A 302 -0.90 -9.77 -19.89
C MET A 302 0.19 -9.01 -20.64
N ALA A 303 1.33 -8.70 -19.98
CA ALA A 303 2.48 -8.12 -20.64
C ALA A 303 3.00 -9.02 -21.76
N TRP A 304 3.19 -10.31 -21.44
CA TRP A 304 3.60 -11.30 -22.44
C TRP A 304 2.59 -11.49 -23.57
N ALA A 305 1.30 -11.51 -23.26
CA ALA A 305 0.23 -11.74 -24.25
C ALA A 305 -0.04 -10.52 -25.15
N ILE A 306 0.19 -9.30 -24.67
CA ILE A 306 -0.28 -8.08 -25.38
C ILE A 306 0.89 -7.28 -25.94
N ILE A 307 1.92 -6.97 -25.15
CA ILE A 307 2.98 -6.02 -25.53
C ILE A 307 3.74 -6.46 -26.80
N PRO A 308 4.17 -7.73 -26.95
CA PRO A 308 4.90 -8.17 -28.14
C PRO A 308 4.03 -8.31 -29.41
N HIS A 309 2.71 -8.24 -29.28
CA HIS A 309 1.78 -8.44 -30.38
C HIS A 309 1.33 -7.11 -31.00
N TYR A 310 1.99 -6.66 -32.03
CA TYR A 310 1.78 -5.36 -32.66
C TYR A 310 0.47 -5.22 -33.44
N GLY A 311 -0.21 -6.32 -33.73
CA GLY A 311 -1.54 -6.32 -34.35
C GLY A 311 -2.65 -5.64 -33.55
N TRP A 312 -2.40 -5.37 -32.28
CA TRP A 312 -3.31 -4.63 -31.38
C TRP A 312 -3.09 -3.10 -31.42
N SER A 313 -2.21 -2.64 -32.30
CA SER A 313 -1.95 -1.21 -32.50
C SER A 313 -2.88 -0.64 -33.55
N PHE A 314 -3.40 0.57 -33.33
CA PHE A 314 -4.20 1.29 -34.28
C PHE A 314 -3.81 2.77 -34.36
N SER A 315 -4.00 3.41 -35.50
CA SER A 315 -3.72 4.82 -35.68
C SER A 315 -5.02 5.59 -35.97
N MET A 316 -5.22 6.72 -35.29
CA MET A 316 -6.28 7.69 -35.59
C MET A 316 -5.66 8.95 -36.16
N GLY A 317 -5.67 9.05 -37.48
CA GLY A 317 -5.00 10.14 -38.21
C GLY A 317 -3.46 10.01 -38.18
N SER A 318 -2.78 11.08 -38.61
CA SER A 318 -1.32 11.10 -38.71
C SER A 318 -0.59 11.35 -37.38
N ALA A 319 -1.30 11.87 -36.39
CA ALA A 319 -0.71 12.36 -35.13
C ALA A 319 -0.94 11.43 -33.94
N TYR A 320 -1.92 10.52 -33.96
CA TYR A 320 -2.26 9.68 -32.85
C TYR A 320 -2.01 8.20 -33.18
N GLN A 321 -1.05 7.62 -32.48
CA GLN A 321 -0.75 6.18 -32.57
C GLN A 321 -1.02 5.52 -31.24
N PHE A 322 -1.90 4.53 -31.24
CA PHE A 322 -2.24 3.74 -30.07
C PHE A 322 -1.53 2.38 -30.18
N HIS A 323 -0.44 2.26 -29.45
CA HIS A 323 0.40 1.04 -29.46
C HIS A 323 -0.13 -0.04 -28.49
N SER A 324 0.29 -1.29 -28.69
CA SER A 324 -0.12 -2.45 -27.88
C SER A 324 0.12 -2.27 -26.38
N TRP A 325 1.20 -1.61 -25.95
CA TRP A 325 1.46 -1.35 -24.55
C TRP A 325 0.38 -0.48 -23.87
N ARG A 326 -0.31 0.37 -24.63
CA ARG A 326 -1.44 1.18 -24.14
C ARG A 326 -2.67 0.31 -23.91
N VAL A 327 -2.91 -0.69 -24.77
CA VAL A 327 -3.95 -1.71 -24.55
C VAL A 327 -3.65 -2.50 -23.29
N PHE A 328 -2.39 -2.88 -23.08
CA PHE A 328 -1.96 -3.55 -21.85
C PHE A 328 -2.30 -2.73 -20.61
N VAL A 329 -2.04 -1.42 -20.60
CA VAL A 329 -2.39 -0.54 -19.47
C VAL A 329 -3.90 -0.53 -19.20
N VAL A 330 -4.74 -0.49 -20.24
CA VAL A 330 -6.21 -0.55 -20.10
C VAL A 330 -6.63 -1.88 -19.49
N VAL A 331 -6.10 -3.00 -19.99
CA VAL A 331 -6.42 -4.34 -19.48
C VAL A 331 -5.98 -4.51 -18.02
N CYS A 332 -4.86 -3.92 -17.66
CA CYS A 332 -4.38 -3.93 -16.26
C CYS A 332 -5.23 -3.08 -15.31
N ALA A 333 -6.03 -2.14 -15.80
CA ALA A 333 -6.98 -1.40 -14.97
C ALA A 333 -8.28 -2.19 -14.67
N LEU A 334 -8.57 -3.28 -15.39
CA LEU A 334 -9.80 -4.06 -15.20
C LEU A 334 -9.98 -4.64 -13.79
N PRO A 335 -8.98 -5.24 -13.13
CA PRO A 335 -9.13 -5.74 -11.75
C PRO A 335 -9.56 -4.63 -10.78
N CYS A 336 -9.06 -3.41 -10.97
CA CYS A 336 -9.44 -2.25 -10.16
C CYS A 336 -10.91 -1.88 -10.34
N VAL A 337 -11.40 -1.85 -11.57
CA VAL A 337 -12.81 -1.59 -11.88
C VAL A 337 -13.70 -2.67 -11.26
N CYS A 338 -13.33 -3.94 -11.41
CA CYS A 338 -14.05 -5.06 -10.80
C CYS A 338 -14.09 -4.95 -9.27
N ALA A 339 -12.98 -4.56 -8.64
CA ALA A 339 -12.90 -4.35 -7.20
C ALA A 339 -13.83 -3.22 -6.74
N VAL A 340 -13.86 -2.09 -7.44
CA VAL A 340 -14.74 -0.97 -7.13
C VAL A 340 -16.20 -1.39 -7.23
N VAL A 341 -16.61 -2.04 -8.31
CA VAL A 341 -17.98 -2.52 -8.50
C VAL A 341 -18.37 -3.51 -7.40
N ALA A 342 -17.54 -4.49 -7.11
CA ALA A 342 -17.81 -5.48 -6.07
C ALA A 342 -17.89 -4.86 -4.68
N LEU A 343 -17.04 -3.89 -4.37
CA LEU A 343 -16.99 -3.22 -3.07
C LEU A 343 -18.23 -2.34 -2.80
N THR A 344 -18.93 -1.85 -3.85
CA THR A 344 -20.17 -1.09 -3.67
C THR A 344 -21.27 -1.91 -2.99
N PHE A 345 -21.25 -3.23 -3.12
CA PHE A 345 -22.24 -4.13 -2.53
C PHE A 345 -21.86 -4.63 -1.13
N MET A 346 -20.67 -4.32 -0.64
CA MET A 346 -20.22 -4.72 0.69
C MET A 346 -20.61 -3.69 1.75
N PRO A 347 -20.95 -4.10 2.99
CA PRO A 347 -21.16 -3.17 4.09
C PRO A 347 -19.84 -2.60 4.61
N GLU A 348 -19.91 -1.55 5.43
CA GLU A 348 -18.75 -0.99 6.14
C GLU A 348 -18.33 -1.89 7.32
N SER A 349 -17.15 -1.65 7.89
CA SER A 349 -16.68 -2.36 9.07
C SER A 349 -17.58 -2.11 10.29
N PRO A 350 -18.12 -3.15 10.94
CA PRO A 350 -18.94 -2.98 12.14
C PRO A 350 -18.11 -2.43 13.30
N ARG A 351 -16.84 -2.77 13.39
CA ARG A 351 -15.95 -2.27 14.42
C ARG A 351 -15.67 -0.77 14.28
N PHE A 352 -15.54 -0.29 13.05
CA PHE A 352 -15.44 1.14 12.78
C PHE A 352 -16.66 1.90 13.29
N TYR A 353 -17.87 1.39 13.06
CA TYR A 353 -19.09 2.03 13.56
C TYR A 353 -19.19 2.03 15.10
N LEU A 354 -18.70 0.98 15.76
CA LEU A 354 -18.62 0.96 17.22
C LEU A 354 -17.68 2.04 17.75
N GLU A 355 -16.55 2.26 17.11
CA GLU A 355 -15.60 3.30 17.52
C GLU A 355 -16.10 4.73 17.28
N VAL A 356 -16.92 4.93 16.24
CA VAL A 356 -17.55 6.22 15.94
C VAL A 356 -18.82 6.43 16.79
N GLY A 357 -19.26 5.41 17.55
CA GLY A 357 -20.46 5.49 18.41
C GLY A 357 -21.78 5.27 17.69
N LYS A 358 -21.75 4.70 16.50
CA LYS A 358 -22.93 4.33 15.72
C LYS A 358 -23.30 2.86 15.98
N HIS A 359 -23.86 2.63 17.16
CA HIS A 359 -24.13 1.27 17.65
C HIS A 359 -25.20 0.54 16.84
N ASP A 360 -26.23 1.26 16.38
CA ASP A 360 -27.32 0.68 15.60
C ASP A 360 -26.85 0.17 14.24
N GLU A 361 -26.04 0.97 13.54
CA GLU A 361 -25.47 0.56 12.25
C GLU A 361 -24.51 -0.62 12.42
N ALA A 362 -23.69 -0.62 13.47
CA ALA A 362 -22.81 -1.72 13.79
C ALA A 362 -23.60 -3.01 14.05
N TRP A 363 -24.68 -2.93 14.81
CA TRP A 363 -25.55 -4.07 15.10
C TRP A 363 -26.22 -4.61 13.84
N MET A 364 -26.70 -3.75 12.96
CA MET A 364 -27.32 -4.15 11.70
C MET A 364 -26.34 -4.94 10.82
N ILE A 365 -25.09 -4.51 10.76
CA ILE A 365 -24.06 -5.20 9.97
C ILE A 365 -23.70 -6.54 10.61
N LEU A 366 -23.51 -6.59 11.92
CA LEU A 366 -23.22 -7.85 12.63
C LEU A 366 -24.36 -8.85 12.48
N LYS A 367 -25.61 -8.38 12.54
CA LYS A 367 -26.79 -9.21 12.24
C LYS A 367 -26.77 -9.70 10.79
N GLN A 368 -26.43 -8.86 9.83
CA GLN A 368 -26.31 -9.26 8.43
C GLN A 368 -25.23 -10.33 8.24
N ILE A 369 -24.10 -10.21 8.93
CA ILE A 369 -23.02 -11.23 8.90
C ILE A 369 -23.54 -12.54 9.47
N HIS A 370 -24.14 -12.50 10.66
CA HIS A 370 -24.72 -13.67 11.32
C HIS A 370 -25.76 -14.36 10.44
N ASP A 371 -26.76 -13.64 9.93
CA ASP A 371 -27.85 -14.19 9.13
C ASP A 371 -27.33 -14.81 7.81
N THR A 372 -26.36 -14.14 7.17
CA THR A 372 -25.74 -14.67 5.94
C THR A 372 -25.01 -15.98 6.22
N ASN A 373 -24.28 -16.06 7.33
CA ASN A 373 -23.52 -17.24 7.70
C ASN A 373 -24.43 -18.38 8.17
N MET A 374 -25.49 -18.09 8.95
CA MET A 374 -26.42 -19.11 9.46
C MET A 374 -27.31 -19.68 8.33
N ARG A 375 -27.76 -18.83 7.40
CA ARG A 375 -28.46 -19.32 6.19
C ARG A 375 -27.57 -20.25 5.36
N ALA A 376 -26.29 -19.93 5.21
CA ALA A 376 -25.35 -20.78 4.48
C ALA A 376 -25.08 -22.11 5.19
N ARG A 377 -25.23 -22.17 6.53
CA ARG A 377 -25.12 -23.41 7.32
C ARG A 377 -26.41 -24.21 7.40
N GLY A 378 -27.49 -23.76 6.79
CA GLY A 378 -28.80 -24.42 6.86
C GLY A 378 -29.54 -24.24 8.19
N GLN A 379 -29.17 -23.22 8.99
CA GLN A 379 -29.76 -22.87 10.29
C GLN A 379 -30.35 -21.46 10.27
N PRO A 380 -31.34 -21.14 9.42
CA PRO A 380 -31.89 -19.78 9.32
C PRO A 380 -32.70 -19.36 10.55
N GLU A 381 -33.07 -20.30 11.42
CA GLU A 381 -33.87 -20.05 12.62
C GLU A 381 -33.05 -19.51 13.81
N LYS A 382 -31.72 -19.55 13.73
CA LYS A 382 -30.88 -19.03 14.79
C LYS A 382 -30.92 -17.52 14.79
N VAL A 383 -31.48 -16.92 15.85
CA VAL A 383 -31.65 -15.48 16.00
C VAL A 383 -30.39 -14.87 16.62
N PHE A 384 -29.96 -13.73 16.08
CA PHE A 384 -28.88 -12.93 16.65
C PHE A 384 -29.40 -12.16 17.89
N THR A 385 -28.91 -12.49 19.08
CA THR A 385 -29.46 -12.02 20.38
C THR A 385 -28.57 -11.02 21.09
N VAL A 386 -27.48 -10.56 20.46
CA VAL A 386 -26.55 -9.64 21.10
C VAL A 386 -27.15 -8.24 21.19
N SER A 387 -27.23 -7.68 22.42
CA SER A 387 -27.53 -6.28 22.66
C SER A 387 -26.26 -5.56 23.11
N PHE A 388 -25.98 -4.42 22.52
CA PHE A 388 -24.91 -3.54 23.01
C PHE A 388 -25.45 -2.69 24.15
N ASP A 389 -25.01 -2.97 25.38
CA ASP A 389 -25.19 -2.02 26.47
C ASP A 389 -24.25 -0.83 26.24
N LEU A 390 -24.80 0.37 26.34
CA LEU A 390 -24.21 1.67 26.00
C LEU A 390 -22.74 1.80 26.48
N LEU A 391 -21.81 1.74 25.54
CA LEU A 391 -20.43 2.10 25.77
C LEU A 391 -20.23 3.60 25.54
N PRO A 392 -19.49 4.30 26.39
CA PRO A 392 -19.29 5.73 26.24
C PRO A 392 -18.52 6.08 24.97
N THR A 393 -19.12 6.92 24.15
CA THR A 393 -18.52 7.46 22.93
C THR A 393 -17.47 8.51 23.26
N ASN A 394 -16.22 8.24 22.97
CA ASN A 394 -15.16 9.25 22.98
C ASN A 394 -15.00 9.84 21.58
N ASN A 395 -15.67 10.96 21.35
CA ASN A 395 -15.69 11.71 20.07
C ASN A 395 -14.41 12.56 19.87
N ILE A 396 -13.22 11.99 19.83
CA ILE A 396 -12.04 12.77 19.41
C ILE A 396 -11.20 11.94 18.46
N ILE A 397 -11.58 11.97 17.18
CA ILE A 397 -10.79 11.40 16.10
C ILE A 397 -9.84 12.49 15.56
N TYR A 398 -8.68 12.65 16.19
CA TYR A 398 -7.58 13.40 15.61
C TYR A 398 -6.68 12.46 14.81
N LEU A 399 -6.05 13.01 13.76
CA LEU A 399 -5.00 12.32 13.00
C LEU A 399 -3.78 12.15 13.94
N ASN A 400 -3.78 11.10 14.73
CA ASN A 400 -2.87 10.95 15.86
C ASN A 400 -1.65 10.09 15.51
N VAL A 401 -0.94 10.42 14.41
CA VAL A 401 0.39 9.87 14.13
C VAL A 401 1.28 10.00 15.36
N ARG A 402 1.20 11.14 16.07
CA ARG A 402 1.98 11.38 17.30
C ARG A 402 1.68 10.36 18.40
N LYS A 403 0.46 9.85 18.50
CA LYS A 403 0.09 8.84 19.51
C LYS A 403 0.66 7.45 19.19
N CYS A 404 0.96 7.14 17.92
CA CYS A 404 1.66 5.91 17.55
C CYS A 404 3.12 5.91 17.99
N PHE A 405 3.71 7.09 18.23
CA PHE A 405 5.08 7.25 18.72
C PHE A 405 5.19 7.46 20.24
N ASN A 406 4.09 7.30 20.97
CA ASN A 406 4.13 7.33 22.44
C ASN A 406 4.48 5.95 23.00
N TYR A 407 5.10 5.95 24.20
CA TYR A 407 5.36 4.72 24.95
C TYR A 407 4.02 4.07 25.37
N PRO A 408 3.85 2.74 25.30
CA PRO A 408 4.85 1.69 24.98
C PRO A 408 4.94 1.35 23.48
N MET A 409 4.07 1.90 22.63
CA MET A 409 3.93 1.54 21.23
C MET A 409 5.12 1.97 20.37
N ARG A 410 5.87 3.00 20.80
CA ARG A 410 7.01 3.57 20.05
C ARG A 410 8.08 2.55 19.68
N GLU A 411 8.46 1.67 20.61
CA GLU A 411 9.53 0.69 20.34
C GLU A 411 9.11 -0.33 19.28
N ASN A 412 7.87 -0.82 19.34
CA ASN A 412 7.33 -1.76 18.38
C ASN A 412 7.18 -1.09 17.00
N MET A 413 6.71 0.16 16.98
CA MET A 413 6.60 0.96 15.76
C MET A 413 7.95 1.15 15.09
N MET A 414 9.01 1.49 15.86
CA MET A 414 10.35 1.66 15.30
C MET A 414 10.94 0.35 14.78
N ARG A 415 10.75 -0.76 15.48
CA ARG A 415 11.20 -2.08 15.01
C ARG A 415 10.48 -2.49 13.74
N LEU A 416 9.15 -2.34 13.69
CA LEU A 416 8.36 -2.59 12.48
C LEU A 416 8.81 -1.70 11.31
N ALA A 417 9.02 -0.40 11.56
CA ALA A 417 9.50 0.53 10.53
C ALA A 417 10.84 0.10 9.93
N ILE A 418 11.79 -0.36 10.76
CA ILE A 418 13.08 -0.89 10.29
C ILE A 418 12.88 -2.15 9.46
N VAL A 419 12.03 -3.07 9.89
CA VAL A 419 11.77 -4.33 9.16
C VAL A 419 11.10 -4.04 7.81
N TRP A 420 10.10 -3.17 7.77
CA TRP A 420 9.46 -2.72 6.54
C TRP A 420 10.44 -2.08 5.57
N PHE A 421 11.29 -1.19 6.06
CA PHE A 421 12.29 -0.51 5.24
C PHE A 421 13.32 -1.49 4.68
N THR A 422 13.89 -2.36 5.51
CA THR A 422 14.96 -3.29 5.11
C THR A 422 14.47 -4.35 4.14
N LEU A 423 13.29 -4.93 4.37
CA LEU A 423 12.71 -5.91 3.48
C LEU A 423 12.39 -5.29 2.11
N SER A 424 11.77 -4.10 2.10
CA SER A 424 11.43 -3.39 0.88
C SER A 424 12.65 -2.97 0.07
N PHE A 425 13.66 -2.41 0.74
CA PHE A 425 14.89 -1.99 0.09
C PHE A 425 15.57 -3.15 -0.64
N GLY A 426 15.70 -4.30 0.04
CA GLY A 426 16.29 -5.48 -0.56
C GLY A 426 15.45 -6.05 -1.71
N TYR A 427 14.15 -6.20 -1.49
CA TYR A 427 13.25 -6.81 -2.48
C TYR A 427 13.08 -5.97 -3.74
N TYR A 428 12.64 -4.72 -3.61
CA TYR A 428 12.40 -3.85 -4.77
C TYR A 428 13.69 -3.43 -5.48
N GLY A 429 14.77 -3.23 -4.73
CA GLY A 429 16.08 -2.97 -5.33
C GLY A 429 16.54 -4.11 -6.25
N LEU A 430 16.49 -5.35 -5.78
CA LEU A 430 16.84 -6.52 -6.57
C LEU A 430 15.90 -6.79 -7.73
N SER A 431 14.58 -6.68 -7.50
CA SER A 431 13.57 -6.98 -8.52
C SER A 431 13.68 -6.07 -9.74
N VAL A 432 13.98 -4.79 -9.54
CA VAL A 432 14.18 -3.84 -10.64
C VAL A 432 15.52 -4.02 -11.33
N TRP A 433 16.57 -4.32 -10.58
CA TRP A 433 17.92 -4.47 -11.11
C TRP A 433 18.16 -5.80 -11.83
N PHE A 434 17.46 -6.86 -11.45
CA PHE A 434 17.72 -8.20 -11.97
C PHE A 434 17.48 -8.35 -13.48
N PRO A 435 16.42 -7.77 -14.09
CA PRO A 435 16.28 -7.80 -15.54
C PRO A 435 17.46 -7.20 -16.29
N ASP A 436 18.06 -6.13 -15.76
CA ASP A 436 19.24 -5.50 -16.35
C ASP A 436 20.48 -6.39 -16.26
N VAL A 437 20.64 -7.14 -15.18
CA VAL A 437 21.74 -8.14 -15.07
C VAL A 437 21.59 -9.23 -16.10
N ILE A 438 20.39 -9.77 -16.27
CA ILE A 438 20.13 -10.79 -17.31
C ILE A 438 20.40 -10.20 -18.69
N LYS A 439 19.95 -9.00 -18.96
CA LYS A 439 20.20 -8.29 -20.22
C LYS A 439 21.71 -8.12 -20.48
N HIS A 440 22.49 -7.76 -19.47
CA HIS A 440 23.96 -7.67 -19.59
C HIS A 440 24.59 -9.03 -19.82
N LEU A 441 24.17 -10.08 -19.12
CA LEU A 441 24.67 -11.44 -19.35
C LEU A 441 24.35 -11.94 -20.75
N GLN A 442 23.15 -11.67 -21.24
CA GLN A 442 22.75 -12.00 -22.62
C GLN A 442 23.58 -11.21 -23.63
N ALA A 443 23.81 -9.92 -23.36
CA ALA A 443 24.65 -9.09 -24.24
C ALA A 443 26.12 -9.57 -24.28
N ASP A 444 26.68 -9.98 -23.13
CA ASP A 444 28.01 -10.52 -23.03
C ASP A 444 28.15 -11.88 -23.78
N ASP A 445 27.17 -12.77 -23.61
CA ASP A 445 27.10 -14.04 -24.34
C ASP A 445 26.96 -13.81 -25.86
N TYR A 446 26.07 -12.87 -26.22
CA TYR A 446 25.86 -12.46 -27.62
C TYR A 446 27.15 -11.85 -28.21
N ALA A 447 27.84 -10.97 -27.47
CA ALA A 447 29.10 -10.37 -27.87
C ALA A 447 30.25 -11.43 -28.00
N SER A 448 30.22 -12.47 -27.17
CA SER A 448 31.21 -13.57 -27.30
C SER A 448 31.07 -14.40 -28.58
N LYS A 449 29.88 -14.38 -29.19
CA LYS A 449 29.54 -15.10 -30.42
C LYS A 449 29.70 -14.26 -31.69
N VAL A 450 30.38 -13.11 -31.61
CA VAL A 450 30.55 -12.19 -32.75
C VAL A 450 31.39 -12.86 -33.85
N LYS A 451 30.88 -12.81 -35.06
CA LYS A 451 31.64 -13.21 -36.27
C LYS A 451 32.43 -12.01 -36.79
N VAL A 452 33.73 -12.14 -36.88
CA VAL A 452 34.60 -11.09 -37.41
C VAL A 452 34.99 -11.42 -38.84
N HIS A 453 34.67 -10.54 -39.75
CA HIS A 453 35.04 -10.57 -41.16
C HIS A 453 36.09 -9.49 -41.41
N SER A 454 37.22 -9.85 -42.03
CA SER A 454 38.32 -8.91 -42.25
C SER A 454 38.78 -8.94 -43.70
N ASN A 455 39.04 -7.74 -44.27
CA ASN A 455 39.55 -7.56 -45.64
C ASN A 455 38.66 -8.20 -46.70
N GLU A 456 37.35 -8.10 -46.52
CA GLU A 456 36.37 -8.58 -47.51
C GLU A 456 36.23 -7.61 -48.64
N ARG A 457 36.16 -8.16 -49.86
CA ARG A 457 35.81 -7.38 -51.06
C ARG A 457 34.58 -8.00 -51.67
N ILE A 458 33.48 -7.22 -51.69
CA ILE A 458 32.18 -7.64 -52.18
C ILE A 458 31.83 -6.67 -53.34
N GLU A 459 31.41 -7.22 -54.48
CA GLU A 459 31.05 -6.44 -55.64
C GLU A 459 29.75 -6.97 -56.24
N ASP A 460 28.88 -6.05 -56.62
CA ASP A 460 27.61 -6.34 -57.31
C ASP A 460 26.68 -7.31 -56.58
N PHE A 461 26.73 -7.33 -55.24
CA PHE A 461 25.94 -8.23 -54.46
C PHE A 461 24.69 -7.54 -53.90
N THR A 462 23.59 -8.30 -53.77
CA THR A 462 22.34 -7.78 -53.18
C THR A 462 22.08 -8.44 -51.83
N PHE A 463 22.19 -7.67 -50.75
CA PHE A 463 21.85 -8.08 -49.40
C PHE A 463 20.36 -7.89 -49.17
N ASN A 464 19.63 -8.99 -49.06
CA ASN A 464 18.18 -9.02 -48.79
C ASN A 464 17.84 -9.89 -47.58
N PHE A 465 18.79 -10.14 -46.68
CA PHE A 465 18.67 -10.95 -45.50
C PHE A 465 19.22 -10.21 -44.29
N THR A 466 18.81 -10.63 -43.09
CA THR A 466 19.26 -10.01 -41.83
C THR A 466 20.71 -10.34 -41.56
N LEU A 467 21.53 -9.33 -41.31
CA LEU A 467 22.88 -9.49 -40.77
C LEU A 467 22.85 -9.32 -39.25
N GLU A 468 23.33 -10.31 -38.54
CA GLU A 468 23.33 -10.32 -37.07
C GLU A 468 24.72 -10.60 -36.50
N ASN A 469 25.09 -9.82 -35.48
CA ASN A 469 26.25 -10.02 -34.62
C ASN A 469 27.53 -10.20 -35.39
N GLN A 470 27.85 -9.26 -36.28
CA GLN A 470 29.01 -9.31 -37.16
C GLN A 470 29.82 -8.02 -37.05
N ILE A 471 31.15 -8.18 -37.19
CA ILE A 471 32.06 -7.06 -37.33
C ILE A 471 32.79 -7.20 -38.66
N HIS A 472 32.61 -6.21 -39.55
CA HIS A 472 33.30 -6.11 -40.82
C HIS A 472 34.46 -5.11 -40.69
N LYS A 473 35.68 -5.58 -40.77
CA LYS A 473 36.88 -4.73 -40.70
C LYS A 473 37.54 -4.64 -42.06
N ASN A 474 37.85 -3.42 -42.43
CA ASN A 474 38.57 -3.13 -43.69
C ASN A 474 37.89 -3.75 -44.91
N GLY A 475 36.54 -3.69 -44.93
CA GLY A 475 35.71 -4.20 -46.03
C GLY A 475 35.61 -3.20 -47.16
N LEU A 476 35.60 -3.69 -48.40
CA LEU A 476 35.37 -2.90 -49.59
C LEU A 476 34.10 -3.38 -50.31
N PHE A 477 33.07 -2.54 -50.32
CA PHE A 477 31.78 -2.82 -50.90
C PHE A 477 31.62 -1.95 -52.14
N ILE A 478 31.40 -2.55 -53.33
CA ILE A 478 31.34 -1.86 -54.63
C ILE A 478 30.05 -2.25 -55.35
N ASN A 479 29.22 -1.28 -55.69
CA ASN A 479 27.94 -1.49 -56.39
C ASN A 479 26.96 -2.41 -55.67
N ASP A 480 27.09 -2.56 -54.35
CA ASP A 480 26.26 -3.46 -53.56
C ASP A 480 24.92 -2.83 -53.24
N ARG A 481 23.90 -3.67 -53.16
CA ARG A 481 22.55 -3.25 -52.85
C ARG A 481 22.10 -3.86 -51.51
N PHE A 482 21.73 -3.02 -50.58
CA PHE A 482 21.13 -3.39 -49.29
C PHE A 482 19.65 -3.07 -49.33
N ILE A 483 18.82 -4.09 -49.60
CA ILE A 483 17.37 -3.87 -49.89
C ILE A 483 16.53 -4.62 -48.87
N SER A 484 15.61 -3.89 -48.22
CA SER A 484 14.61 -4.42 -47.26
C SER A 484 15.23 -5.36 -46.24
N MET A 485 16.37 -4.96 -45.66
CA MET A 485 17.16 -5.77 -44.77
C MET A 485 17.32 -5.16 -43.38
N LYS A 486 17.75 -6.00 -42.46
CA LYS A 486 17.97 -5.60 -41.07
C LYS A 486 19.44 -5.81 -40.68
N LEU A 487 20.01 -4.78 -40.03
CA LEU A 487 21.32 -4.82 -39.44
C LEU A 487 21.10 -4.87 -37.90
N ARG A 488 21.45 -6.01 -37.26
CA ARG A 488 21.33 -6.16 -35.81
C ARG A 488 22.71 -6.37 -35.21
N SER A 489 23.18 -5.41 -34.42
CA SER A 489 24.51 -5.44 -33.80
C SER A 489 25.62 -5.70 -34.80
N VAL A 490 25.59 -5.02 -35.93
CA VAL A 490 26.58 -5.08 -36.99
C VAL A 490 27.45 -3.83 -36.94
N THR A 491 28.75 -4.01 -36.87
CA THR A 491 29.67 -2.86 -36.87
C THR A 491 30.62 -2.97 -38.07
N PHE A 492 30.62 -1.91 -38.87
CA PHE A 492 31.58 -1.73 -39.95
C PHE A 492 32.73 -0.84 -39.44
N ILE A 493 33.97 -1.32 -39.56
CA ILE A 493 35.15 -0.59 -39.12
C ILE A 493 36.10 -0.45 -40.30
N ASP A 494 36.63 0.74 -40.54
CA ASP A 494 37.56 1.05 -41.60
C ASP A 494 37.12 0.54 -42.99
N SER A 495 35.79 0.56 -43.24
CA SER A 495 35.20 -0.02 -44.45
C SER A 495 34.81 1.09 -45.46
N THR A 496 34.92 0.76 -46.76
CA THR A 496 34.59 1.69 -47.83
C THR A 496 33.41 1.17 -48.63
N PHE A 497 32.41 2.02 -48.81
CA PHE A 497 31.21 1.76 -49.60
C PHE A 497 31.21 2.67 -50.79
N ARG A 498 31.37 2.08 -52.00
CA ARG A 498 31.43 2.81 -53.23
C ARG A 498 30.24 2.47 -54.13
N ASN A 499 29.46 3.48 -54.50
CA ASN A 499 28.27 3.34 -55.35
C ASN A 499 27.28 2.30 -54.78
N CYS A 500 27.10 2.29 -53.46
CA CYS A 500 26.19 1.37 -52.75
C CYS A 500 24.80 1.97 -52.60
N TYR A 501 23.79 1.12 -52.67
CA TYR A 501 22.39 1.51 -52.56
C TYR A 501 21.74 0.89 -51.32
N PHE A 502 21.23 1.73 -50.42
CA PHE A 502 20.55 1.32 -49.17
C PHE A 502 19.09 1.69 -49.27
N GLU A 503 18.20 0.70 -49.34
CA GLU A 503 16.75 0.87 -49.44
C GLU A 503 16.05 0.05 -48.34
N ASP A 504 15.17 0.68 -47.57
CA ASP A 504 14.43 0.05 -46.49
C ASP A 504 15.34 -0.70 -45.47
N VAL A 505 16.53 -0.16 -45.21
CA VAL A 505 17.46 -0.75 -44.24
C VAL A 505 17.12 -0.25 -42.85
N LYS A 506 16.92 -1.19 -41.94
CA LYS A 506 16.75 -0.92 -40.51
C LYS A 506 18.00 -1.36 -39.76
N SER A 507 18.60 -0.45 -39.00
CA SER A 507 19.81 -0.73 -38.24
C SER A 507 19.60 -0.59 -36.74
N VAL A 508 19.62 -1.69 -36.02
CA VAL A 508 19.47 -1.73 -34.56
C VAL A 508 20.82 -2.06 -33.94
N GLY A 509 21.34 -1.18 -33.06
CA GLY A 509 22.63 -1.37 -32.41
C GLY A 509 23.79 -1.51 -33.40
N SER A 510 23.67 -0.97 -34.60
CA SER A 510 24.66 -1.07 -35.67
C SER A 510 25.32 0.26 -35.92
N PHE A 511 26.63 0.26 -36.11
CA PHE A 511 27.45 1.46 -36.22
C PHE A 511 28.46 1.35 -37.38
N PHE A 512 28.74 2.49 -37.98
CA PHE A 512 29.78 2.67 -38.97
C PHE A 512 30.89 3.51 -38.38
N ARG A 513 32.06 2.92 -38.16
CA ARG A 513 33.23 3.56 -37.54
C ARG A 513 34.34 3.75 -38.55
N ASN A 514 34.80 4.97 -38.68
CA ASN A 514 35.87 5.33 -39.63
C ASN A 514 35.63 4.77 -41.05
N CYS A 515 34.35 4.79 -41.49
CA CYS A 515 33.96 4.27 -42.78
C CYS A 515 33.92 5.41 -43.81
N THR A 516 34.01 5.08 -45.07
CA THR A 516 33.91 6.06 -46.19
C THR A 516 32.78 5.66 -47.12
N PHE A 517 31.79 6.54 -47.28
CA PHE A 517 30.73 6.36 -48.25
C PHE A 517 30.98 7.28 -49.46
N ILE A 518 31.09 6.69 -50.62
CA ILE A 518 31.33 7.41 -51.87
C ILE A 518 30.21 7.08 -52.84
N ASP A 519 29.49 8.07 -53.33
CA ASP A 519 28.37 7.92 -54.27
C ASP A 519 27.29 6.95 -53.72
N ALA A 520 27.04 6.95 -52.40
CA ALA A 520 26.06 6.10 -51.80
C ALA A 520 24.66 6.75 -51.80
N PHE A 521 23.66 5.91 -51.96
CA PHE A 521 22.24 6.37 -51.97
C PHE A 521 21.48 5.70 -50.86
N PHE A 522 20.87 6.49 -49.96
CA PHE A 522 20.07 6.05 -48.83
C PHE A 522 18.62 6.43 -49.05
N PHE A 523 17.74 5.45 -49.13
CA PHE A 523 16.30 5.64 -49.29
C PHE A 523 15.53 4.92 -48.20
N ASN A 524 14.69 5.67 -47.46
CA ASN A 524 13.85 5.15 -46.39
C ASN A 524 14.63 4.34 -45.34
N THR A 525 15.83 4.83 -44.93
CA THR A 525 16.70 4.19 -43.96
C THR A 525 16.65 4.92 -42.62
N ASP A 526 17.05 4.22 -41.54
CA ASP A 526 17.27 4.77 -40.19
C ASP A 526 18.72 5.11 -39.89
N ILE A 527 19.58 5.11 -40.91
CA ILE A 527 21.00 5.44 -40.77
C ILE A 527 21.12 6.97 -40.74
N ASP A 528 21.50 7.51 -39.59
CA ASP A 528 21.70 8.93 -39.31
C ASP A 528 23.10 9.23 -38.75
N GLU A 529 23.36 10.49 -38.44
CA GLU A 529 24.64 10.94 -37.89
C GLU A 529 25.02 10.23 -36.57
N SER A 530 24.06 9.74 -35.81
CA SER A 530 24.30 9.02 -34.56
C SER A 530 24.93 7.63 -34.77
N LYS A 531 24.75 7.06 -35.95
CA LYS A 531 25.29 5.75 -36.36
C LYS A 531 26.58 5.85 -37.16
N LEU A 532 26.87 7.05 -37.70
CA LEU A 532 28.12 7.37 -38.39
C LEU A 532 29.12 7.96 -37.39
N VAL A 533 29.99 7.12 -36.84
CA VAL A 533 30.85 7.47 -35.68
C VAL A 533 32.31 7.47 -36.06
N ASP A 534 33.15 8.04 -35.23
CA ASP A 534 34.63 7.97 -35.29
C ASP A 534 35.23 8.38 -36.65
N GLY A 535 34.81 9.50 -37.20
CA GLY A 535 35.42 10.05 -38.41
C GLY A 535 34.88 9.43 -39.72
N THR A 536 33.71 8.83 -39.69
CA THR A 536 33.02 8.34 -40.91
C THR A 536 32.75 9.50 -41.86
N GLU A 537 33.25 9.40 -43.09
CA GLU A 537 33.12 10.42 -44.15
C GLU A 537 32.03 10.01 -45.15
N VAL A 538 31.19 10.98 -45.52
CA VAL A 538 30.15 10.79 -46.53
C VAL A 538 30.40 11.75 -47.69
N VAL A 539 30.83 11.19 -48.84
CA VAL A 539 31.21 11.97 -50.02
C VAL A 539 30.19 11.71 -51.14
N ASN A 540 29.60 12.80 -51.69
CA ASN A 540 28.69 12.76 -52.83
C ASN A 540 27.52 11.77 -52.65
N SER A 541 27.02 11.62 -51.40
CA SER A 541 25.96 10.65 -51.05
C SER A 541 24.65 11.37 -50.77
N THR A 542 23.53 10.74 -51.12
CA THR A 542 22.18 11.33 -50.94
C THR A 542 21.35 10.55 -49.97
N PHE A 543 20.67 11.27 -49.07
CA PHE A 543 19.70 10.72 -48.12
C PHE A 543 18.30 11.19 -48.49
N THR A 544 17.43 10.26 -48.86
CA THR A 544 16.05 10.53 -49.24
C THR A 544 15.07 9.81 -48.35
N HIS A 545 14.07 10.51 -47.84
CA HIS A 545 13.07 9.95 -46.91
C HIS A 545 13.66 9.26 -45.66
N ASN A 546 14.81 9.72 -45.23
CA ASN A 546 15.39 9.22 -43.97
C ASN A 546 14.46 9.54 -42.81
N LYS A 547 14.20 8.53 -42.04
CA LYS A 547 13.42 8.64 -40.80
C LYS A 547 14.28 9.31 -39.75
N LYS A 548 14.14 10.63 -39.60
CA LYS A 548 14.73 11.38 -38.49
C LYS A 548 13.75 11.37 -37.34
N GLY A 549 14.23 10.95 -36.19
CA GLY A 549 13.50 11.00 -34.92
C GLY A 549 13.18 9.64 -34.35
N CYS A 550 12.58 9.69 -33.18
CA CYS A 550 12.14 8.57 -32.39
C CYS A 550 11.04 7.77 -33.12
N GLN A 551 11.41 6.88 -33.98
CA GLN A 551 10.46 5.95 -34.61
C GLN A 551 10.68 4.55 -34.05
N MET A 552 9.67 4.07 -33.30
CA MET A 552 9.63 2.68 -32.90
C MET A 552 9.41 1.80 -34.12
N THR A 553 10.38 0.98 -34.40
CA THR A 553 10.18 -0.21 -35.22
C THR A 553 9.95 -1.38 -34.28
N PHE A 554 8.72 -1.57 -33.88
CA PHE A 554 8.31 -2.68 -32.98
C PHE A 554 8.44 -4.07 -33.61
N ASP A 555 8.69 -4.14 -34.90
CA ASP A 555 8.56 -5.38 -35.69
C ASP A 555 9.62 -6.44 -35.41
N ASP A 556 10.59 -6.21 -34.51
CA ASP A 556 11.79 -7.05 -34.48
C ASP A 556 12.25 -7.54 -33.12
N ASP A 557 11.53 -7.29 -32.06
CA ASP A 557 11.96 -7.76 -30.73
C ASP A 557 11.48 -9.18 -30.43
N TYR A 558 12.03 -10.17 -31.11
CA TYR A 558 11.98 -11.57 -30.70
C TYR A 558 12.53 -11.74 -29.28
N SER A 559 13.44 -10.85 -28.84
CA SER A 559 13.95 -10.77 -27.50
C SER A 559 12.88 -10.30 -26.49
N ALA A 560 11.98 -9.35 -26.87
CA ALA A 560 10.95 -8.87 -25.99
C ALA A 560 9.96 -9.97 -25.61
N TYR A 561 9.51 -10.79 -26.55
CA TYR A 561 8.64 -11.94 -26.26
C TYR A 561 9.25 -12.88 -25.19
N TRP A 562 10.53 -13.23 -25.33
CA TRP A 562 11.20 -14.09 -24.39
C TRP A 562 11.44 -13.43 -23.03
N VAL A 563 11.76 -12.16 -22.98
CA VAL A 563 11.92 -11.40 -21.73
C VAL A 563 10.61 -11.40 -20.92
N TYR A 564 9.48 -11.08 -21.56
CA TYR A 564 8.19 -11.13 -20.89
C TYR A 564 7.77 -12.54 -20.48
N PHE A 565 8.10 -13.55 -21.30
CA PHE A 565 7.83 -14.95 -20.96
C PHE A 565 8.64 -15.44 -19.75
N ILE A 566 9.93 -15.11 -19.68
CA ILE A 566 10.79 -15.44 -18.54
C ILE A 566 10.30 -14.75 -17.27
N ASN A 567 9.91 -13.48 -17.36
CA ASN A 567 9.32 -12.76 -16.23
C ASN A 567 8.01 -13.43 -15.75
N PHE A 568 7.16 -13.85 -16.67
CA PHE A 568 5.95 -14.58 -16.34
C PHE A 568 6.24 -15.91 -15.61
N LEU A 569 7.22 -16.68 -16.09
CA LEU A 569 7.64 -17.90 -15.40
C LEU A 569 8.24 -17.62 -14.02
N GLY A 570 9.00 -16.52 -13.89
CA GLY A 570 9.58 -16.09 -12.62
C GLY A 570 8.50 -15.73 -11.59
N THR A 571 7.42 -15.08 -12.02
CA THR A 571 6.28 -14.76 -11.14
C THR A 571 5.48 -16.00 -10.73
N LEU A 572 5.36 -16.99 -11.61
CA LEU A 572 4.75 -18.29 -11.26
C LEU A 572 5.54 -19.04 -10.18
N ALA A 573 6.86 -18.91 -10.15
CA ALA A 573 7.70 -19.57 -9.16
C ALA A 573 7.47 -19.08 -7.72
N VAL A 574 6.83 -17.92 -7.53
CA VAL A 574 6.49 -17.38 -6.21
C VAL A 574 5.29 -18.09 -5.57
N LEU A 575 4.38 -18.66 -6.36
CA LEU A 575 3.16 -19.33 -5.86
C LEU A 575 3.43 -20.44 -4.84
N PRO A 576 4.35 -21.40 -5.09
CA PRO A 576 4.63 -22.45 -4.11
C PRO A 576 5.10 -21.90 -2.76
N GLY A 577 5.95 -20.87 -2.78
CA GLY A 577 6.43 -20.20 -1.56
C GLY A 577 5.29 -19.55 -0.76
N ASN A 578 4.34 -18.92 -1.44
CA ASN A 578 3.18 -18.32 -0.81
C ASN A 578 2.26 -19.38 -0.16
N ILE A 579 1.96 -20.46 -0.86
CA ILE A 579 1.14 -21.56 -0.33
C ILE A 579 1.78 -22.18 0.91
N VAL A 580 3.07 -22.47 0.84
CA VAL A 580 3.84 -23.02 1.98
C VAL A 580 3.83 -22.05 3.15
N SER A 581 4.00 -20.76 2.90
CA SER A 581 3.92 -19.71 3.92
C SER A 581 2.56 -19.68 4.61
N ALA A 582 1.47 -19.67 3.84
CA ALA A 582 0.12 -19.63 4.40
C ALA A 582 -0.20 -20.85 5.27
N LEU A 583 0.25 -22.05 4.87
CA LEU A 583 0.01 -23.28 5.61
C LEU A 583 0.87 -23.45 6.87
N LEU A 584 2.07 -22.87 6.87
CA LEU A 584 3.03 -23.06 7.95
C LEU A 584 3.08 -21.91 8.97
N MET A 585 2.52 -20.75 8.64
CA MET A 585 2.62 -19.54 9.46
C MET A 585 2.13 -19.74 10.90
N ASP A 586 0.99 -20.39 11.09
CA ASP A 586 0.42 -20.64 12.40
C ASP A 586 1.10 -21.79 13.15
N LYS A 587 1.83 -22.69 12.46
CA LYS A 587 2.57 -23.81 13.05
C LYS A 587 3.96 -23.43 13.52
N ILE A 588 4.71 -22.72 12.68
CA ILE A 588 6.10 -22.29 12.97
C ILE A 588 6.10 -21.06 13.89
N GLY A 589 5.07 -20.24 13.81
CA GLY A 589 4.98 -18.94 14.46
C GLY A 589 5.36 -17.80 13.52
N ARG A 590 4.57 -16.74 13.59
CA ARG A 590 4.66 -15.58 12.68
C ARG A 590 6.02 -14.89 12.73
N LEU A 591 6.54 -14.73 13.93
CA LEU A 591 7.80 -14.05 14.19
C LEU A 591 9.01 -14.86 13.68
N SER A 592 9.02 -16.16 13.95
CA SER A 592 10.07 -17.07 13.47
C SER A 592 10.05 -17.16 11.95
N MET A 593 8.85 -17.15 11.34
CA MET A 593 8.69 -17.14 9.89
C MET A 593 9.24 -15.85 9.28
N LEU A 594 8.90 -14.68 9.85
CA LEU A 594 9.38 -13.39 9.38
C LEU A 594 10.90 -13.29 9.46
N GLY A 595 11.47 -13.45 10.64
CA GLY A 595 12.91 -13.30 10.85
C GLY A 595 13.72 -14.38 10.15
N GLY A 596 13.27 -15.64 10.21
CA GLY A 596 13.92 -16.76 9.55
C GLY A 596 13.92 -16.63 8.03
N SER A 597 12.80 -16.28 7.41
CA SER A 597 12.73 -16.11 5.96
C SER A 597 13.52 -14.89 5.47
N MET A 598 13.58 -13.79 6.22
CA MET A 598 14.43 -12.64 5.88
C MET A 598 15.92 -13.00 5.90
N VAL A 599 16.38 -13.73 6.92
CA VAL A 599 17.77 -14.17 7.03
C VAL A 599 18.09 -15.13 5.88
N LEU A 600 17.23 -16.12 5.61
CA LEU A 600 17.42 -17.06 4.50
C LEU A 600 17.42 -16.36 3.13
N SER A 601 16.54 -15.37 2.94
CA SER A 601 16.52 -14.53 1.73
C SER A 601 17.83 -13.76 1.57
N GLY A 602 18.36 -13.18 2.64
CA GLY A 602 19.63 -12.48 2.63
C GLY A 602 20.80 -13.41 2.28
N ILE A 603 20.83 -14.63 2.81
CA ILE A 603 21.83 -15.63 2.48
C ILE A 603 21.70 -16.07 1.02
N SER A 604 20.48 -16.34 0.55
CA SER A 604 20.27 -16.72 -0.85
C SER A 604 20.64 -15.58 -1.82
N CYS A 605 20.39 -14.33 -1.43
CA CYS A 605 20.83 -13.15 -2.16
C CYS A 605 22.36 -13.08 -2.27
N PHE A 606 23.08 -13.39 -1.21
CA PHE A 606 24.55 -13.44 -1.24
C PHE A 606 25.07 -14.45 -2.29
N PHE A 607 24.41 -15.61 -2.43
CA PHE A 607 24.79 -16.61 -3.43
C PHE A 607 24.53 -16.18 -4.87
N LEU A 608 23.70 -15.18 -5.15
CA LEU A 608 23.53 -14.58 -6.48
C LEU A 608 24.86 -14.05 -7.05
N TRP A 609 25.79 -13.66 -6.21
CA TRP A 609 27.11 -13.22 -6.66
C TRP A 609 27.87 -14.28 -7.46
N PHE A 610 27.73 -15.55 -7.09
CA PHE A 610 28.44 -16.67 -7.74
C PHE A 610 27.81 -17.11 -9.07
N GLY A 611 26.67 -16.54 -9.44
CA GLY A 611 25.99 -16.83 -10.69
C GLY A 611 26.81 -16.35 -11.90
N THR A 612 27.20 -17.28 -12.75
CA THR A 612 27.97 -17.03 -13.97
C THR A 612 27.15 -17.27 -15.24
N SER A 613 26.09 -18.05 -15.16
CA SER A 613 25.22 -18.37 -16.29
C SER A 613 23.81 -17.80 -16.06
N GLU A 614 23.12 -17.47 -17.15
CA GLU A 614 21.73 -16.99 -17.12
C GLU A 614 20.80 -17.94 -16.36
N SER A 615 20.87 -19.24 -16.66
CA SER A 615 20.03 -20.27 -16.01
C SER A 615 20.25 -20.35 -14.50
N MET A 616 21.52 -20.26 -14.07
CA MET A 616 21.84 -20.27 -12.63
C MET A 616 21.33 -19.01 -11.92
N MET A 617 21.44 -17.85 -12.56
CA MET A 617 20.93 -16.60 -12.01
C MET A 617 19.41 -16.62 -11.88
N ILE A 618 18.69 -17.12 -12.88
CA ILE A 618 17.23 -17.28 -12.84
C ILE A 618 16.82 -18.24 -11.71
N PHE A 619 17.50 -19.37 -11.57
CA PHE A 619 17.23 -20.32 -10.49
C PHE A 619 17.43 -19.70 -9.11
N MET A 620 18.53 -19.00 -8.91
CA MET A 620 18.84 -18.33 -7.63
C MET A 620 17.83 -17.20 -7.32
N LEU A 621 17.37 -16.48 -8.34
CA LEU A 621 16.31 -15.48 -8.19
C LEU A 621 14.98 -16.10 -7.78
N CYS A 622 14.59 -17.20 -8.43
CA CYS A 622 13.37 -17.93 -8.07
C CYS A 622 13.40 -18.40 -6.61
N LEU A 623 14.56 -18.90 -6.15
CA LEU A 623 14.77 -19.29 -4.76
C LEU A 623 14.67 -18.11 -3.81
N TYR A 624 15.30 -16.99 -4.14
CA TYR A 624 15.24 -15.76 -3.38
C TYR A 624 13.78 -15.25 -3.25
N ASN A 625 13.05 -15.16 -4.36
CA ASN A 625 11.67 -14.72 -4.38
C ASN A 625 10.75 -15.64 -3.55
N GLY A 626 10.90 -16.95 -3.68
CA GLY A 626 10.14 -17.94 -2.92
C GLY A 626 10.36 -17.84 -1.40
N LEU A 627 11.57 -17.50 -0.96
CA LEU A 627 11.89 -17.28 0.46
C LEU A 627 11.38 -15.92 0.95
N SER A 628 11.53 -14.88 0.13
CA SER A 628 11.12 -13.51 0.50
C SER A 628 9.62 -13.36 0.68
N ILE A 629 8.81 -14.11 -0.07
CA ILE A 629 7.36 -14.01 0.02
C ILE A 629 6.83 -14.40 1.40
N SER A 630 7.47 -15.35 2.07
CA SER A 630 7.12 -15.75 3.43
C SER A 630 7.33 -14.61 4.42
N ALA A 631 8.37 -13.79 4.20
CA ALA A 631 8.62 -12.60 5.02
C ALA A 631 7.53 -11.53 4.82
N TRP A 632 7.12 -11.28 3.57
CA TRP A 632 6.04 -10.32 3.27
C TRP A 632 4.73 -10.72 3.94
N ASN A 633 4.30 -11.97 3.76
CA ASN A 633 3.06 -12.48 4.35
C ASN A 633 3.06 -12.36 5.88
N SER A 634 4.16 -12.72 6.51
CA SER A 634 4.29 -12.64 7.98
C SER A 634 4.32 -11.19 8.46
N LEU A 635 4.97 -10.29 7.73
CA LEU A 635 5.09 -8.89 8.08
C LEU A 635 3.73 -8.18 8.04
N ASP A 636 2.93 -8.43 7.00
CA ASP A 636 1.59 -7.86 6.85
C ASP A 636 0.67 -8.29 8.00
N VAL A 637 0.70 -9.57 8.37
CA VAL A 637 -0.09 -10.11 9.48
C VAL A 637 0.35 -9.51 10.82
N ILE A 638 1.65 -9.52 11.11
CA ILE A 638 2.20 -8.95 12.36
C ILE A 638 1.87 -7.46 12.48
N THR A 639 2.00 -6.72 11.38
CA THR A 639 1.70 -5.28 11.35
C THR A 639 0.22 -5.03 11.65
N THR A 640 -0.68 -5.80 11.04
CA THR A 640 -2.12 -5.69 11.27
C THR A 640 -2.50 -5.93 12.73
N GLU A 641 -1.85 -6.90 13.38
CA GLU A 641 -2.12 -7.27 14.78
C GLU A 641 -1.41 -6.40 15.81
N SER A 642 -0.39 -5.64 15.40
CA SER A 642 0.40 -4.79 16.29
C SER A 642 -0.27 -3.46 16.63
N PHE A 643 -1.29 -3.05 15.88
CA PHE A 643 -1.95 -1.76 16.08
C PHE A 643 -3.39 -1.90 16.55
N PRO A 644 -3.84 -1.07 17.52
CA PRO A 644 -5.23 -1.00 17.91
C PRO A 644 -6.09 -0.48 16.75
N THR A 645 -7.36 -0.88 16.71
CA THR A 645 -8.28 -0.62 15.60
C THR A 645 -8.39 0.86 15.24
N ALA A 646 -8.49 1.73 16.26
CA ALA A 646 -8.59 3.20 16.08
C ALA A 646 -7.38 3.84 15.38
N ARG A 647 -6.26 3.14 15.26
CA ARG A 647 -5.00 3.65 14.71
C ARG A 647 -4.33 2.66 13.74
N ARG A 648 -5.00 1.55 13.46
CA ARG A 648 -4.44 0.49 12.60
C ARG A 648 -4.16 0.99 11.19
N GLY A 649 -5.12 1.68 10.59
CA GLY A 649 -4.95 2.29 9.28
C GLY A 649 -3.81 3.30 9.24
N THR A 650 -3.70 4.16 10.26
CA THR A 650 -2.61 5.15 10.38
C THR A 650 -1.24 4.48 10.57
N GLY A 651 -1.14 3.51 11.49
CA GLY A 651 0.13 2.83 11.79
C GLY A 651 0.61 1.96 10.63
N PHE A 652 -0.27 1.17 10.04
CA PHE A 652 0.04 0.37 8.87
C PHE A 652 0.36 1.25 7.65
N GLY A 653 -0.42 2.32 7.43
CA GLY A 653 -0.18 3.29 6.36
C GLY A 653 1.20 3.95 6.46
N PHE A 654 1.66 4.28 7.68
CA PHE A 654 3.01 4.80 7.91
C PHE A 654 4.09 3.76 7.54
N CYS A 655 3.95 2.51 7.99
CA CYS A 655 4.88 1.44 7.65
C CYS A 655 4.92 1.18 6.14
N ASN A 656 3.76 1.17 5.47
CA ASN A 656 3.67 1.00 4.02
C ASN A 656 4.25 2.21 3.26
N ALA A 657 4.13 3.43 3.78
CA ALA A 657 4.80 4.60 3.22
C ALA A 657 6.32 4.47 3.28
N LEU A 658 6.87 3.98 4.39
CA LEU A 658 8.31 3.68 4.52
C LEU A 658 8.75 2.57 3.55
N CYS A 659 7.91 1.56 3.33
CA CYS A 659 8.10 0.54 2.30
C CYS A 659 8.31 1.17 0.91
N LYS A 660 7.43 2.08 0.52
CA LYS A 660 7.53 2.72 -0.80
C LYS A 660 8.72 3.70 -0.89
N LEU A 661 9.05 4.38 0.21
CA LEU A 661 10.29 5.18 0.28
C LEU A 661 11.53 4.32 0.08
N ALA A 662 11.59 3.17 0.75
CA ALA A 662 12.69 2.21 0.58
C ALA A 662 12.76 1.67 -0.85
N ALA A 663 11.61 1.45 -1.51
CA ALA A 663 11.55 1.04 -2.92
C ALA A 663 12.14 2.10 -3.84
N VAL A 664 11.80 3.39 -3.65
CA VAL A 664 12.36 4.51 -4.43
C VAL A 664 13.89 4.57 -4.24
N LEU A 665 14.36 4.54 -2.99
CA LEU A 665 15.79 4.59 -2.68
C LEU A 665 16.53 3.35 -3.22
N GLY A 666 15.95 2.17 -3.09
CA GLY A 666 16.47 0.94 -3.64
C GLY A 666 16.67 1.06 -5.16
N ASN A 667 15.64 1.47 -5.88
CA ASN A 667 15.69 1.63 -7.33
C ASN A 667 16.77 2.65 -7.77
N LEU A 668 16.87 3.79 -7.11
CA LEU A 668 17.87 4.81 -7.43
C LEU A 668 19.30 4.33 -7.15
N ILE A 669 19.54 3.71 -6.00
CA ILE A 669 20.87 3.24 -5.59
C ILE A 669 21.32 2.05 -6.46
N PHE A 670 20.46 1.05 -6.63
CA PHE A 670 20.79 -0.11 -7.43
C PHE A 670 20.94 0.27 -8.90
N GLY A 671 20.07 1.11 -9.46
CA GLY A 671 20.16 1.59 -10.83
C GLY A 671 21.44 2.36 -11.11
N SER A 672 21.95 3.15 -10.16
CA SER A 672 23.23 3.87 -10.32
C SER A 672 24.46 2.95 -10.25
N LEU A 673 24.34 1.79 -9.63
CA LEU A 673 25.46 0.86 -9.40
C LEU A 673 25.54 -0.28 -10.43
N VAL A 674 24.46 -0.55 -11.15
CA VAL A 674 24.36 -1.66 -12.13
C VAL A 674 25.48 -1.63 -13.17
N GLY A 675 25.81 -0.45 -13.68
CA GLY A 675 26.88 -0.28 -14.69
C GLY A 675 28.32 -0.38 -14.16
N ILE A 676 28.51 -0.38 -12.83
CA ILE A 676 29.84 -0.34 -12.19
C ILE A 676 30.25 -1.73 -11.73
N THR A 677 29.45 -2.41 -10.92
CA THR A 677 29.77 -3.74 -10.39
C THR A 677 28.55 -4.45 -9.84
N LYS A 678 28.47 -5.76 -10.06
CA LYS A 678 27.42 -6.64 -9.51
C LYS A 678 27.56 -6.86 -8.00
N ALA A 679 28.78 -6.76 -7.47
CA ALA A 679 29.10 -7.15 -6.10
C ALA A 679 28.46 -6.22 -5.06
N ILE A 680 28.55 -4.90 -5.26
CA ILE A 680 28.07 -3.92 -4.27
C ILE A 680 26.56 -3.99 -4.04
N PRO A 681 25.69 -4.00 -5.08
CA PRO A 681 24.25 -4.13 -4.88
C PRO A 681 23.85 -5.42 -4.15
N ILE A 682 24.41 -6.56 -4.54
CA ILE A 682 24.12 -7.87 -3.94
C ILE A 682 24.52 -7.91 -2.46
N LEU A 683 25.73 -7.46 -2.14
CA LEU A 683 26.21 -7.42 -0.75
C LEU A 683 25.41 -6.46 0.11
N MET A 684 25.01 -5.32 -0.45
CA MET A 684 24.16 -4.34 0.25
C MET A 684 22.78 -4.94 0.54
N ALA A 685 22.10 -5.53 -0.44
CA ALA A 685 20.83 -6.18 -0.27
C ALA A 685 20.89 -7.32 0.75
N SER A 686 21.90 -8.18 0.65
CA SER A 686 22.10 -9.30 1.59
C SER A 686 22.30 -8.82 3.02
N SER A 687 23.17 -7.82 3.24
CA SER A 687 23.43 -7.26 4.57
C SER A 687 22.20 -6.62 5.18
N VAL A 688 21.45 -5.85 4.39
CA VAL A 688 20.23 -5.17 4.84
C VAL A 688 19.14 -6.18 5.21
N LEU A 689 18.97 -7.24 4.41
CA LEU A 689 17.99 -8.29 4.69
C LEU A 689 18.32 -9.10 5.94
N VAL A 690 19.59 -9.48 6.12
CA VAL A 690 20.03 -10.20 7.33
C VAL A 690 19.88 -9.33 8.56
N GLY A 691 20.30 -8.06 8.51
CA GLY A 691 20.13 -7.10 9.60
C GLY A 691 18.68 -6.88 9.98
N GLY A 692 17.80 -6.70 8.98
CA GLY A 692 16.36 -6.58 9.18
C GLY A 692 15.74 -7.83 9.78
N GLY A 693 16.16 -9.03 9.37
CA GLY A 693 15.71 -10.30 9.92
C GLY A 693 16.07 -10.47 11.41
N LEU A 694 17.27 -10.06 11.81
CA LEU A 694 17.69 -10.06 13.21
C LEU A 694 16.88 -9.08 14.06
N VAL A 695 16.51 -7.92 13.52
CA VAL A 695 15.61 -6.97 14.19
C VAL A 695 14.21 -7.54 14.28
N ALA A 696 13.72 -8.21 13.23
CA ALA A 696 12.41 -8.83 13.21
C ALA A 696 12.22 -9.87 14.33
N LEU A 697 13.25 -10.66 14.63
CA LEU A 697 13.22 -11.64 15.73
C LEU A 697 13.08 -11.02 17.14
N ARG A 698 13.26 -9.70 17.27
CA ARG A 698 13.07 -8.95 18.53
C ARG A 698 11.69 -8.30 18.65
N LEU A 699 10.80 -8.49 17.69
CA LEU A 699 9.42 -8.05 17.78
C LEU A 699 8.66 -8.87 18.82
N PRO A 700 7.61 -8.33 19.48
CA PRO A 700 6.76 -9.10 20.35
C PRO A 700 5.92 -10.11 19.57
N ASP A 701 5.63 -11.25 20.17
CA ASP A 701 4.73 -12.24 19.57
C ASP A 701 3.28 -11.74 19.62
N THR A 702 2.65 -11.61 18.47
CA THR A 702 1.29 -11.08 18.31
C THR A 702 0.20 -12.16 18.28
N LYS A 703 0.58 -13.45 18.23
CA LYS A 703 -0.37 -14.57 18.11
C LYS A 703 -1.41 -14.61 19.23
N ALA A 704 -1.03 -14.16 20.43
CA ALA A 704 -1.89 -14.15 21.61
C ALA A 704 -2.72 -12.87 21.77
N ASN A 705 -2.50 -11.83 20.98
CA ASN A 705 -3.16 -10.55 21.15
C ASN A 705 -4.60 -10.55 20.65
N VAL A 706 -5.53 -10.09 21.50
CA VAL A 706 -6.86 -9.67 21.04
C VAL A 706 -6.68 -8.37 20.24
N LEU A 707 -7.37 -8.21 19.13
CA LEU A 707 -7.36 -6.93 18.39
C LEU A 707 -7.98 -5.84 19.28
N MET A 708 -7.15 -4.94 19.76
CA MET A 708 -7.59 -3.76 20.50
C MET A 708 -8.21 -2.72 19.56
#